data_2d715aa26bd634951323c852b8f1e54a
#
_entry.id   2d715aa26bd634951323c852b8f1e54a
#
_cell.length_a   1.000
_cell.length_b   1.000
_cell.length_c   1.000
_cell.angle_alpha   90.00
_cell.angle_beta   90.00
_cell.angle_gamma   90.00
#
_symmetry.space_group_name_H-M   'P 1'
#
loop_
_entity.id
_entity.type
_entity.pdbx_description
1 polymer ?
#
loop_
_entity_poly.entity_id
_entity_poly.type
_entity_poly.pdbx_seq_one_letter_code
_entity_poly.pdbx_strand_id
1 'polypeptide(L)'
;QGEMNFVDTIINQWDWYIDNGIQLFTGEMVTKVDTHQQLVYSDNGQVLPYDELIIATGSKPFILPVPGAELSGVIGFRDIEDCETMMEVAKQHKKAVVIGGGLLGLEAAKGLLHLGMEVDVVHLVEHLMEKQLDPVASSMLKQELEEQGMNFLMPKSTTEIVGADRVEGVRFSDGSEVQADLVVMAAGIVPNIDFIKGSDIYINRGIVVNDYLETNIPHVYAVGECAEHREVVYGLVAPLYEQGKVLANRLCGVKVEGYEGSLLGTQLKVAEIDLFSAGEIYDDASTKSIKVHNEYEGVYKKVLVRDNRIVGVVLYGDTKDSSRLFRMLTNKEDISDQATISFLQAPGADAATDVGAMPDNEVICGCNGTTKGTIVDAIQQQGLATIEQVGGCTNAGRSCGRCKPLIGEILEHALGSDYELTAQKETLCGCTTFSRDEVIAEIKEKGLTSPKEVMTVLNWNEEQGCSKCRPALNYYLGMINPEYKDDRNSRLVNEKLHANIQKDGTYSVVPRMYGGVTTAEDLRKLADVADKYNVPLVKLTGGQRIGLFGLKKEQLPQVWEELGMPSGYAYGKTLRTVKTCVGSQFCRFGTQDSMSLGIELEKRFERLDTPHKFKMGVSACPRNCAESGIKDVGVVGVDGGWELYVGGNGGTDLRAGDFFCKVKTEQEVFEMTGAFMQYYRETAKY
;
A
#
# COMPACT_ATOMS: atom_id res chain seq x y z
N GLN A 1 -0.40 7.35 4.73
CA GLN A 1 -0.25 6.06 5.43
C GLN A 1 1.20 5.52 5.34
N GLY A 2 2.10 6.16 4.57
CA GLY A 2 3.51 5.75 4.44
C GLY A 2 3.75 4.60 3.44
N GLU A 3 2.75 4.19 2.68
CA GLU A 3 2.84 3.11 1.69
C GLU A 3 3.44 3.59 0.36
N MET A 4 3.23 4.86 0.00
CA MET A 4 3.71 5.46 -1.24
C MET A 4 4.33 6.84 -0.97
N ASN A 5 5.35 7.20 -1.75
CA ASN A 5 5.86 8.57 -1.77
C ASN A 5 4.96 9.45 -2.66
N PHE A 6 4.95 10.76 -2.39
CA PHE A 6 4.19 11.73 -3.21
C PHE A 6 4.50 11.60 -4.72
N VAL A 7 5.78 11.45 -5.07
CA VAL A 7 6.21 11.32 -6.47
C VAL A 7 5.57 10.12 -7.18
N ASP A 8 5.29 9.04 -6.43
CA ASP A 8 4.68 7.82 -6.97
C ASP A 8 3.17 8.01 -7.29
N THR A 9 2.55 9.09 -6.79
CA THR A 9 1.14 9.42 -7.06
C THR A 9 0.95 10.30 -8.31
N ILE A 10 2.04 10.81 -8.91
CA ILE A 10 1.98 11.66 -10.10
C ILE A 10 1.57 10.81 -11.31
N ILE A 11 0.44 11.15 -11.93
CA ILE A 11 -0.11 10.41 -13.08
C ILE A 11 0.69 10.71 -14.35
N ASN A 12 0.97 11.98 -14.63
CA ASN A 12 1.74 12.43 -15.78
C ASN A 12 2.99 13.19 -15.33
N GLN A 13 4.16 12.78 -15.80
CA GLN A 13 5.42 13.48 -15.54
C GLN A 13 5.50 14.80 -16.34
N TRP A 14 6.40 15.70 -15.97
CA TRP A 14 6.58 17.00 -16.64
C TRP A 14 6.81 16.87 -18.14
N ASP A 15 7.60 15.89 -18.57
CA ASP A 15 7.92 15.65 -19.98
C ASP A 15 6.66 15.38 -20.82
N TRP A 16 5.64 14.71 -20.24
CA TRP A 16 4.40 14.47 -20.94
C TRP A 16 3.69 15.75 -21.36
N TYR A 17 3.69 16.79 -20.52
CA TYR A 17 3.08 18.08 -20.85
C TYR A 17 3.86 18.79 -21.95
N ILE A 18 5.20 18.74 -21.90
CA ILE A 18 6.10 19.33 -22.92
C ILE A 18 5.87 18.63 -24.27
N ASP A 19 5.90 17.30 -24.27
CA ASP A 19 5.74 16.49 -25.49
C ASP A 19 4.39 16.67 -26.17
N ASN A 20 3.34 16.99 -25.39
CA ASN A 20 2.01 17.28 -25.91
C ASN A 20 1.74 18.77 -26.16
N GLY A 21 2.74 19.64 -26.03
CA GLY A 21 2.62 21.08 -26.27
C GLY A 21 1.70 21.80 -25.28
N ILE A 22 1.57 21.26 -24.05
CA ILE A 22 0.71 21.83 -23.00
C ILE A 22 1.55 22.75 -22.13
N GLN A 23 1.13 24.01 -22.03
CA GLN A 23 1.73 24.95 -21.09
C GLN A 23 1.09 24.76 -19.72
N LEU A 24 1.87 24.30 -18.74
CA LEU A 24 1.42 24.03 -17.38
C LEU A 24 1.89 25.17 -16.44
N PHE A 25 0.96 25.80 -15.74
CA PHE A 25 1.21 26.76 -14.68
C PHE A 25 0.92 26.11 -13.33
N THR A 26 1.93 26.00 -12.48
CA THR A 26 1.80 25.46 -11.12
C THR A 26 2.05 26.56 -10.10
N GLY A 27 1.39 26.46 -8.92
CA GLY A 27 1.47 27.48 -7.89
C GLY A 27 0.71 28.76 -8.25
N GLU A 28 -0.22 28.68 -9.20
CA GLU A 28 -1.07 29.79 -9.67
C GLU A 28 -2.53 29.50 -9.33
N MET A 29 -3.13 30.30 -8.48
CA MET A 29 -4.56 30.18 -8.16
C MET A 29 -5.38 31.15 -8.99
N VAL A 30 -6.35 30.63 -9.73
CA VAL A 30 -7.33 31.47 -10.46
C VAL A 30 -8.25 32.16 -9.47
N THR A 31 -8.29 33.51 -9.52
CA THR A 31 -9.07 34.35 -8.61
C THR A 31 -10.29 34.98 -9.26
N LYS A 32 -10.31 35.09 -10.59
CA LYS A 32 -11.42 35.71 -11.34
C LYS A 32 -11.46 35.19 -12.77
N VAL A 33 -12.68 35.08 -13.31
CA VAL A 33 -12.97 34.90 -14.74
C VAL A 33 -13.80 36.07 -15.23
N ASP A 34 -13.34 36.74 -16.31
CA ASP A 34 -14.08 37.77 -17.01
C ASP A 34 -14.62 37.19 -18.33
N THR A 35 -15.90 36.89 -18.34
CA THR A 35 -16.58 36.24 -19.47
C THR A 35 -16.79 37.15 -20.67
N HIS A 36 -16.81 38.48 -20.44
CA HIS A 36 -16.98 39.47 -21.51
C HIS A 36 -15.67 39.74 -22.26
N GLN A 37 -14.55 39.79 -21.52
CA GLN A 37 -13.24 40.02 -22.11
C GLN A 37 -12.54 38.72 -22.48
N GLN A 38 -13.09 37.58 -22.10
CA GLN A 38 -12.51 36.23 -22.24
C GLN A 38 -11.11 36.15 -21.60
N LEU A 39 -10.99 36.57 -20.33
CA LEU A 39 -9.75 36.62 -19.56
C LEU A 39 -9.88 35.84 -18.25
N VAL A 40 -8.81 35.16 -17.89
CA VAL A 40 -8.64 34.49 -16.60
C VAL A 40 -7.52 35.18 -15.83
N TYR A 41 -7.73 35.44 -14.54
CA TYR A 41 -6.81 36.16 -13.66
C TYR A 41 -6.32 35.22 -12.54
N SER A 42 -5.02 35.22 -12.25
CA SER A 42 -4.44 34.52 -11.11
C SER A 42 -4.05 35.46 -9.97
N ASP A 43 -3.76 34.87 -8.80
CA ASP A 43 -3.30 35.57 -7.59
C ASP A 43 -1.89 36.19 -7.77
N ASN A 44 -1.04 35.65 -8.62
CA ASN A 44 0.29 36.16 -8.95
C ASN A 44 0.26 37.23 -10.06
N GLY A 45 -0.93 37.65 -10.50
CA GLY A 45 -1.12 38.71 -11.47
C GLY A 45 -0.99 38.27 -12.94
N GLN A 46 -0.99 36.99 -13.21
CA GLN A 46 -1.11 36.47 -14.58
C GLN A 46 -2.50 36.81 -15.14
N VAL A 47 -2.57 37.18 -16.40
CA VAL A 47 -3.80 37.41 -17.14
C VAL A 47 -3.72 36.64 -18.44
N LEU A 48 -4.58 35.65 -18.60
CA LEU A 48 -4.56 34.74 -19.76
C LEU A 48 -5.84 34.88 -20.57
N PRO A 49 -5.77 35.19 -21.87
CA PRO A 49 -6.92 35.13 -22.76
C PRO A 49 -7.28 33.69 -23.10
N TYR A 50 -8.55 33.42 -23.39
CA TYR A 50 -9.01 32.13 -23.85
C TYR A 50 -9.97 32.24 -25.02
N ASP A 51 -9.91 31.26 -25.94
CA ASP A 51 -10.93 31.03 -26.94
C ASP A 51 -12.01 30.07 -26.40
N GLU A 52 -11.58 29.03 -25.69
CA GLU A 52 -12.43 28.05 -25.00
C GLU A 52 -11.93 27.89 -23.55
N LEU A 53 -12.82 27.94 -22.59
CA LEU A 53 -12.51 27.82 -21.17
C LEU A 53 -13.15 26.56 -20.57
N ILE A 54 -12.34 25.66 -20.02
CA ILE A 54 -12.82 24.51 -19.25
C ILE A 54 -12.54 24.77 -17.78
N ILE A 55 -13.57 24.82 -16.95
CA ILE A 55 -13.48 24.96 -15.50
C ILE A 55 -13.51 23.56 -14.88
N ALA A 56 -12.41 23.15 -14.25
CA ALA A 56 -12.23 21.83 -13.62
C ALA A 56 -11.64 21.96 -12.20
N THR A 57 -12.12 22.95 -11.45
CA THR A 57 -11.56 23.39 -10.15
C THR A 57 -11.90 22.48 -8.97
N GLY A 58 -12.67 21.42 -9.19
CA GLY A 58 -12.98 20.42 -8.19
C GLY A 58 -13.80 20.96 -7.02
N SER A 59 -13.50 20.48 -5.83
CA SER A 59 -14.22 20.83 -4.59
C SER A 59 -13.27 21.11 -3.43
N LYS A 60 -13.80 21.73 -2.38
CA LYS A 60 -13.14 21.95 -1.09
C LYS A 60 -13.79 21.08 -0.02
N PRO A 61 -13.08 20.74 1.08
CA PRO A 61 -13.71 20.14 2.25
C PRO A 61 -14.84 21.04 2.78
N PHE A 62 -15.93 20.42 3.21
CA PHE A 62 -16.96 21.15 3.94
C PHE A 62 -16.51 21.31 5.39
N ILE A 63 -16.15 22.53 5.77
CA ILE A 63 -15.85 22.89 7.14
C ILE A 63 -17.15 23.28 7.83
N LEU A 64 -17.50 22.60 8.92
CA LEU A 64 -18.70 22.93 9.71
C LEU A 64 -18.63 24.36 10.23
N PRO A 65 -19.67 25.18 10.02
CA PRO A 65 -19.71 26.56 10.50
C PRO A 65 -20.05 26.62 12.00
N VAL A 66 -19.19 26.05 12.82
CA VAL A 66 -19.34 26.06 14.28
C VAL A 66 -18.24 26.92 14.91
N PRO A 67 -18.47 27.54 16.10
CA PRO A 67 -17.43 28.25 16.82
C PRO A 67 -16.17 27.37 17.01
N GLY A 68 -14.99 27.95 16.81
CA GLY A 68 -13.70 27.27 16.95
C GLY A 68 -13.26 26.46 15.74
N ALA A 69 -14.01 26.48 14.62
CA ALA A 69 -13.62 25.79 13.39
C ALA A 69 -12.32 26.33 12.77
N GLU A 70 -11.91 27.54 13.14
CA GLU A 70 -10.70 28.22 12.71
C GLU A 70 -9.47 27.98 13.62
N LEU A 71 -9.63 27.25 14.71
CA LEU A 71 -8.53 26.96 15.65
C LEU A 71 -7.42 26.12 15.01
N SER A 72 -6.19 26.37 15.42
CA SER A 72 -5.06 25.53 15.03
C SER A 72 -5.31 24.08 15.43
N GLY A 73 -5.05 23.15 14.52
CA GLY A 73 -5.35 21.71 14.71
C GLY A 73 -6.75 21.30 14.26
N VAL A 74 -7.51 22.22 13.63
CA VAL A 74 -8.73 21.86 12.86
C VAL A 74 -8.37 21.88 11.39
N ILE A 75 -8.56 20.75 10.70
CA ILE A 75 -8.20 20.58 9.29
C ILE A 75 -9.32 19.88 8.51
N GLY A 76 -9.26 19.96 7.19
CA GLY A 76 -10.00 19.08 6.29
C GLY A 76 -9.30 17.73 6.10
N PHE A 77 -9.79 16.96 5.13
CA PHE A 77 -9.08 15.79 4.60
C PHE A 77 -9.31 15.73 3.10
N ARG A 78 -8.41 16.34 2.33
CA ARG A 78 -8.61 16.53 0.90
C ARG A 78 -7.34 16.36 0.06
N ASP A 79 -6.23 16.87 0.54
CA ASP A 79 -4.99 16.98 -0.21
C ASP A 79 -3.78 16.45 0.59
N ILE A 80 -2.59 16.64 0.02
CA ILE A 80 -1.34 16.15 0.60
C ILE A 80 -0.96 16.95 1.84
N GLU A 81 -1.22 18.26 1.85
CA GLU A 81 -0.91 19.14 2.98
C GLU A 81 -1.71 18.73 4.22
N ASP A 82 -2.97 18.31 4.04
CA ASP A 82 -3.79 17.74 5.10
C ASP A 82 -3.12 16.46 5.66
N CYS A 83 -2.66 15.57 4.79
CA CYS A 83 -1.96 14.35 5.20
C CYS A 83 -0.65 14.63 5.93
N GLU A 84 0.15 15.59 5.45
CA GLU A 84 1.40 16.02 6.09
C GLU A 84 1.13 16.61 7.47
N THR A 85 0.08 17.43 7.59
CA THR A 85 -0.37 17.98 8.88
C THR A 85 -0.77 16.88 9.85
N MET A 86 -1.55 15.88 9.41
CA MET A 86 -1.89 14.72 10.24
C MET A 86 -0.64 13.98 10.73
N MET A 87 0.33 13.73 9.85
CA MET A 87 1.58 13.06 10.20
C MET A 87 2.42 13.88 11.19
N GLU A 88 2.47 15.21 11.05
CA GLU A 88 3.23 16.07 11.95
C GLU A 88 2.59 16.14 13.34
N VAL A 89 1.26 16.32 13.40
CA VAL A 89 0.53 16.38 14.67
C VAL A 89 0.64 15.05 15.43
N ALA A 90 0.56 13.91 14.74
CA ALA A 90 0.65 12.59 15.37
C ALA A 90 2.00 12.31 16.04
N LYS A 91 3.08 13.03 15.69
CA LYS A 91 4.39 12.91 16.36
C LYS A 91 4.37 13.41 17.79
N GLN A 92 3.54 14.41 18.10
CA GLN A 92 3.55 15.13 19.37
C GLN A 92 2.27 14.93 20.19
N HIS A 93 1.18 14.54 19.55
CA HIS A 93 -0.17 14.47 20.09
C HIS A 93 -0.78 13.07 19.92
N LYS A 94 -1.83 12.76 20.69
CA LYS A 94 -2.36 11.39 20.77
C LYS A 94 -3.85 11.27 20.48
N LYS A 95 -4.63 12.33 20.64
CA LYS A 95 -6.08 12.28 20.52
C LYS A 95 -6.57 12.98 19.25
N ALA A 96 -7.30 12.28 18.41
CA ALA A 96 -7.90 12.83 17.22
C ALA A 96 -9.41 12.59 17.20
N VAL A 97 -10.14 13.60 16.75
CA VAL A 97 -11.57 13.49 16.47
C VAL A 97 -11.78 13.67 14.97
N VAL A 98 -12.45 12.71 14.32
CA VAL A 98 -12.84 12.78 12.92
C VAL A 98 -14.34 13.04 12.84
N ILE A 99 -14.76 14.17 12.28
CA ILE A 99 -16.17 14.52 12.12
C ILE A 99 -16.65 14.10 10.73
N GLY A 100 -17.40 13.01 10.67
CA GLY A 100 -17.94 12.39 9.47
C GLY A 100 -17.65 10.90 9.40
N GLY A 101 -18.69 10.07 9.45
CA GLY A 101 -18.61 8.60 9.33
C GLY A 101 -18.82 8.09 7.90
N GLY A 102 -18.56 8.93 6.90
CA GLY A 102 -18.54 8.56 5.49
C GLY A 102 -17.17 8.04 5.04
N LEU A 103 -17.03 7.77 3.72
CA LEU A 103 -15.83 7.17 3.12
C LEU A 103 -14.54 7.87 3.54
N LEU A 104 -14.41 9.18 3.25
CA LEU A 104 -13.20 9.94 3.56
C LEU A 104 -12.90 10.03 5.07
N GLY A 105 -13.94 10.12 5.89
CA GLY A 105 -13.77 10.16 7.35
C GLY A 105 -13.21 8.85 7.91
N LEU A 106 -13.69 7.72 7.43
CA LEU A 106 -13.19 6.41 7.83
C LEU A 106 -11.74 6.17 7.34
N GLU A 107 -11.40 6.65 6.13
CA GLU A 107 -10.03 6.62 5.62
C GLU A 107 -9.08 7.49 6.45
N ALA A 108 -9.50 8.71 6.80
CA ALA A 108 -8.73 9.60 7.68
C ALA A 108 -8.53 8.97 9.07
N ALA A 109 -9.59 8.43 9.66
CA ALA A 109 -9.56 7.76 10.96
C ALA A 109 -8.57 6.57 10.95
N LYS A 110 -8.60 5.74 9.91
CA LYS A 110 -7.66 4.62 9.76
C LYS A 110 -6.22 5.09 9.63
N GLY A 111 -5.99 6.15 8.83
CA GLY A 111 -4.67 6.77 8.71
C GLY A 111 -4.13 7.24 10.07
N LEU A 112 -4.95 7.92 10.87
CA LEU A 112 -4.57 8.40 12.21
C LEU A 112 -4.29 7.26 13.20
N LEU A 113 -5.09 6.18 13.16
CA LEU A 113 -4.81 4.97 13.95
C LEU A 113 -3.45 4.36 13.58
N HIS A 114 -3.11 4.26 12.30
CA HIS A 114 -1.80 3.78 11.86
C HIS A 114 -0.65 4.68 12.33
N LEU A 115 -0.89 5.98 12.48
CA LEU A 115 0.05 6.93 13.06
C LEU A 115 0.15 6.83 14.60
N GLY A 116 -0.64 5.94 15.22
CA GLY A 116 -0.61 5.66 16.66
C GLY A 116 -1.40 6.68 17.51
N MET A 117 -2.40 7.32 16.92
CA MET A 117 -3.36 8.17 17.64
C MET A 117 -4.57 7.37 18.14
N GLU A 118 -5.19 7.82 19.22
CA GLU A 118 -6.53 7.41 19.66
C GLU A 118 -7.55 8.19 18.83
N VAL A 119 -8.51 7.52 18.22
CA VAL A 119 -9.41 8.15 17.25
C VAL A 119 -10.87 7.96 17.63
N ASP A 120 -11.56 9.08 17.81
CA ASP A 120 -13.02 9.16 17.95
C ASP A 120 -13.64 9.61 16.63
N VAL A 121 -14.51 8.81 16.03
CA VAL A 121 -15.27 9.16 14.84
C VAL A 121 -16.66 9.65 15.25
N VAL A 122 -16.94 10.93 14.98
CA VAL A 122 -18.23 11.56 15.27
C VAL A 122 -19.11 11.50 14.03
N HIS A 123 -20.34 10.98 14.17
CA HIS A 123 -21.29 10.91 13.06
C HIS A 123 -22.67 11.38 13.47
N LEU A 124 -23.33 12.11 12.55
CA LEU A 124 -24.61 12.77 12.82
C LEU A 124 -25.79 11.78 12.94
N VAL A 125 -25.74 10.69 12.20
CA VAL A 125 -26.80 9.67 12.13
C VAL A 125 -26.36 8.34 12.72
N GLU A 126 -27.31 7.41 12.88
CA GLU A 126 -27.08 6.12 13.54
C GLU A 126 -26.27 5.11 12.70
N HIS A 127 -26.05 5.39 11.42
CA HIS A 127 -25.44 4.46 10.47
C HIS A 127 -24.23 5.07 9.78
N LEU A 128 -23.11 4.36 9.78
CA LEU A 128 -21.94 4.72 8.99
C LEU A 128 -22.23 4.56 7.50
N MET A 129 -21.67 5.46 6.69
CA MET A 129 -21.83 5.41 5.23
C MET A 129 -23.30 5.29 4.78
N GLU A 130 -24.18 6.06 5.36
CA GLU A 130 -25.65 6.01 5.18
C GLU A 130 -26.12 6.19 3.72
N LYS A 131 -25.24 6.72 2.85
CA LYS A 131 -25.49 6.85 1.41
C LYS A 131 -25.06 5.64 0.60
N GLN A 132 -24.25 4.75 1.18
CA GLN A 132 -23.69 3.59 0.51
C GLN A 132 -24.11 2.27 1.14
N LEU A 133 -24.45 2.24 2.41
CA LEU A 133 -24.76 1.03 3.17
C LEU A 133 -26.15 1.07 3.79
N ASP A 134 -26.81 -0.07 3.77
CA ASP A 134 -28.01 -0.26 4.58
C ASP A 134 -27.63 -0.53 6.05
N PRO A 135 -28.59 -0.51 6.99
CA PRO A 135 -28.29 -0.65 8.42
C PRO A 135 -27.53 -1.93 8.79
N VAL A 136 -27.74 -3.02 8.06
CA VAL A 136 -27.07 -4.30 8.36
C VAL A 136 -25.58 -4.20 8.00
N ALA A 137 -25.27 -3.83 6.77
CA ALA A 137 -23.89 -3.68 6.33
C ALA A 137 -23.15 -2.59 7.13
N SER A 138 -23.84 -1.48 7.47
CA SER A 138 -23.29 -0.42 8.33
C SER A 138 -22.95 -0.93 9.74
N SER A 139 -23.79 -1.77 10.33
CA SER A 139 -23.53 -2.34 11.65
C SER A 139 -22.34 -3.28 11.64
N MET A 140 -22.21 -4.13 10.60
CA MET A 140 -21.06 -5.02 10.42
C MET A 140 -19.76 -4.21 10.27
N LEU A 141 -19.80 -3.16 9.43
CA LEU A 141 -18.65 -2.27 9.24
C LEU A 141 -18.23 -1.60 10.55
N LYS A 142 -19.20 -1.08 11.31
CA LYS A 142 -18.93 -0.43 12.60
C LYS A 142 -18.26 -1.39 13.57
N GLN A 143 -18.78 -2.59 13.71
CA GLN A 143 -18.22 -3.61 14.61
C GLN A 143 -16.78 -3.94 14.25
N GLU A 144 -16.50 -4.21 13.00
CA GLU A 144 -15.15 -4.52 12.51
C GLU A 144 -14.15 -3.36 12.76
N LEU A 145 -14.59 -2.12 12.54
CA LEU A 145 -13.75 -0.95 12.79
C LEU A 145 -13.53 -0.69 14.29
N GLU A 146 -14.52 -1.01 15.15
CA GLU A 146 -14.37 -0.97 16.61
C GLU A 146 -13.35 -2.02 17.10
N GLU A 147 -13.37 -3.22 16.55
CA GLU A 147 -12.38 -4.27 16.84
C GLU A 147 -10.96 -3.85 16.42
N GLN A 148 -10.84 -3.00 15.40
CA GLN A 148 -9.57 -2.42 14.96
C GLN A 148 -9.14 -1.18 15.79
N GLY A 149 -9.92 -0.77 16.77
CA GLY A 149 -9.57 0.29 17.72
C GLY A 149 -10.12 1.68 17.39
N MET A 150 -11.06 1.80 16.44
CA MET A 150 -11.82 3.05 16.27
C MET A 150 -12.92 3.14 17.31
N ASN A 151 -13.14 4.34 17.83
CA ASN A 151 -14.30 4.61 18.69
C ASN A 151 -15.33 5.45 17.91
N PHE A 152 -16.62 5.14 18.08
CA PHE A 152 -17.69 5.82 17.35
C PHE A 152 -18.65 6.56 18.31
N LEU A 153 -18.80 7.85 18.08
CA LEU A 153 -19.71 8.73 18.78
C LEU A 153 -20.88 9.07 17.84
N MET A 154 -21.96 8.29 17.92
CA MET A 154 -23.10 8.44 17.01
C MET A 154 -24.40 7.94 17.67
N PRO A 155 -25.57 8.58 17.40
CA PRO A 155 -25.67 9.84 16.66
C PRO A 155 -25.21 11.02 17.51
N LYS A 156 -24.35 11.89 16.97
CA LYS A 156 -23.84 13.08 17.67
C LYS A 156 -23.74 14.27 16.71
N SER A 157 -24.22 15.43 17.19
CA SER A 157 -24.15 16.70 16.45
C SER A 157 -23.12 17.62 17.12
N THR A 158 -22.08 17.97 16.40
CA THR A 158 -21.04 18.92 16.86
C THR A 158 -21.61 20.33 16.88
N THR A 159 -21.44 21.03 17.99
CA THR A 159 -21.90 22.43 18.16
C THR A 159 -20.77 23.43 18.33
N GLU A 160 -19.60 23.00 18.79
CA GLU A 160 -18.44 23.85 19.05
C GLU A 160 -17.15 23.03 19.04
N ILE A 161 -16.09 23.61 18.51
CA ILE A 161 -14.71 23.15 18.73
C ILE A 161 -14.12 23.97 19.87
N VAL A 162 -13.72 23.31 20.93
CA VAL A 162 -13.27 23.94 22.17
C VAL A 162 -11.75 24.12 22.14
N GLY A 163 -11.29 25.31 22.55
CA GLY A 163 -9.88 25.65 22.67
C GLY A 163 -9.65 27.15 22.74
N ALA A 164 -8.42 27.59 23.03
CA ALA A 164 -8.03 29.00 23.00
C ALA A 164 -7.34 29.35 21.66
N ASP A 165 -6.06 29.00 21.51
CA ASP A 165 -5.30 29.19 20.27
C ASP A 165 -5.29 27.91 19.41
N ARG A 166 -5.52 26.78 20.03
CA ARG A 166 -5.49 25.45 19.44
C ARG A 166 -6.68 24.63 19.94
N VAL A 167 -7.08 23.63 19.16
CA VAL A 167 -8.12 22.68 19.57
C VAL A 167 -7.71 21.89 20.82
N GLU A 168 -8.64 21.80 21.78
CA GLU A 168 -8.53 21.04 23.01
C GLU A 168 -9.66 20.01 23.14
N GLY A 169 -10.76 20.19 22.39
CA GLY A 169 -11.90 19.28 22.42
C GLY A 169 -13.00 19.63 21.45
N VAL A 170 -14.03 18.79 21.46
CA VAL A 170 -15.25 18.93 20.65
C VAL A 170 -16.46 18.79 21.56
N ARG A 171 -17.39 19.75 21.49
CA ARG A 171 -18.65 19.77 22.25
C ARG A 171 -19.83 19.43 21.36
N PHE A 172 -20.78 18.66 21.90
CA PHE A 172 -21.94 18.17 21.20
C PHE A 172 -23.25 18.82 21.69
N SER A 173 -24.31 18.67 20.90
CA SER A 173 -25.63 19.25 21.17
C SER A 173 -26.31 18.72 22.45
N ASP A 174 -25.91 17.55 22.95
CA ASP A 174 -26.38 16.98 24.23
C ASP A 174 -25.59 17.49 25.44
N GLY A 175 -24.63 18.40 25.24
CA GLY A 175 -23.78 18.99 26.27
C GLY A 175 -22.56 18.13 26.65
N SER A 176 -22.41 16.94 26.06
CA SER A 176 -21.18 16.15 26.26
C SER A 176 -19.99 16.73 25.47
N GLU A 177 -18.78 16.42 25.93
CA GLU A 177 -17.54 16.90 25.34
C GLU A 177 -16.49 15.79 25.31
N VAL A 178 -15.64 15.78 24.27
CA VAL A 178 -14.48 14.90 24.14
C VAL A 178 -13.22 15.72 23.92
N GLN A 179 -12.09 15.26 24.46
CA GLN A 179 -10.79 15.88 24.25
C GLN A 179 -10.24 15.56 22.87
N ALA A 180 -9.61 16.53 22.23
CA ALA A 180 -8.96 16.38 20.93
C ALA A 180 -7.72 17.25 20.81
N ASP A 181 -6.64 16.69 20.30
CA ASP A 181 -5.45 17.43 19.88
C ASP A 181 -5.51 17.79 18.38
N LEU A 182 -6.31 17.05 17.61
CA LEU A 182 -6.55 17.21 16.18
C LEU A 182 -8.03 16.98 15.90
N VAL A 183 -8.64 17.84 15.10
CA VAL A 183 -9.99 17.63 14.55
C VAL A 183 -9.91 17.59 13.03
N VAL A 184 -10.36 16.51 12.44
CA VAL A 184 -10.43 16.32 10.98
C VAL A 184 -11.90 16.43 10.55
N MET A 185 -12.21 17.42 9.72
CA MET A 185 -13.55 17.61 9.19
C MET A 185 -13.72 16.90 7.84
N ALA A 186 -14.42 15.77 7.85
CA ALA A 186 -14.74 14.95 6.69
C ALA A 186 -16.26 14.81 6.48
N ALA A 187 -17.00 15.90 6.71
CA ALA A 187 -18.47 15.95 6.66
C ALA A 187 -19.04 16.22 5.25
N GLY A 188 -18.23 16.07 4.21
CA GLY A 188 -18.61 16.26 2.81
C GLY A 188 -17.71 17.26 2.07
N ILE A 189 -18.12 17.60 0.86
CA ILE A 189 -17.40 18.51 -0.05
C ILE A 189 -18.31 19.61 -0.55
N VAL A 190 -17.70 20.75 -0.92
CA VAL A 190 -18.37 21.89 -1.54
C VAL A 190 -17.67 22.24 -2.85
N PRO A 191 -18.39 22.38 -3.98
CA PRO A 191 -17.80 22.82 -5.24
C PRO A 191 -16.95 24.07 -5.11
N ASN A 192 -15.75 24.04 -5.70
CA ASN A 192 -14.83 25.17 -5.66
C ASN A 192 -15.18 26.18 -6.77
N ILE A 193 -16.10 27.12 -6.44
CA ILE A 193 -16.70 28.07 -7.39
C ILE A 193 -16.60 29.53 -6.92
N ASP A 194 -15.81 29.81 -5.86
CA ASP A 194 -15.76 31.17 -5.29
C ASP A 194 -15.22 32.21 -6.26
N PHE A 195 -14.28 31.85 -7.11
CA PHE A 195 -13.59 32.70 -8.07
C PHE A 195 -14.51 33.19 -9.23
N ILE A 196 -15.67 32.56 -9.43
CA ILE A 196 -16.66 32.93 -10.44
C ILE A 196 -17.91 33.63 -9.82
N LYS A 197 -17.96 33.77 -8.50
CA LYS A 197 -19.03 34.56 -7.85
C LYS A 197 -19.02 36.01 -8.34
N GLY A 198 -20.14 36.45 -8.89
CA GLY A 198 -20.26 37.79 -9.49
C GLY A 198 -19.93 37.84 -10.98
N SER A 199 -19.62 36.73 -11.64
CA SER A 199 -19.67 36.55 -13.10
C SER A 199 -21.10 36.25 -13.56
N ASP A 200 -21.33 36.21 -14.88
CA ASP A 200 -22.63 35.85 -15.47
C ASP A 200 -22.83 34.34 -15.61
N ILE A 201 -21.90 33.54 -15.13
CA ILE A 201 -22.01 32.08 -15.13
C ILE A 201 -23.05 31.62 -14.10
N TYR A 202 -24.01 30.79 -14.51
CA TYR A 202 -25.04 30.30 -13.61
C TYR A 202 -24.46 29.29 -12.64
N ILE A 203 -24.65 29.56 -11.36
CA ILE A 203 -24.24 28.70 -10.25
C ILE A 203 -25.45 28.44 -9.34
N ASN A 204 -25.53 27.20 -8.85
CA ASN A 204 -26.42 26.80 -7.78
C ASN A 204 -25.56 26.13 -6.68
N ARG A 205 -25.60 24.84 -6.50
CA ARG A 205 -24.60 24.13 -5.65
C ARG A 205 -23.25 24.02 -6.32
N GLY A 206 -23.22 23.92 -7.65
CA GLY A 206 -22.07 23.91 -8.52
C GLY A 206 -22.30 24.82 -9.74
N ILE A 207 -21.41 24.73 -10.73
CA ILE A 207 -21.56 25.42 -12.03
C ILE A 207 -22.58 24.62 -12.84
N VAL A 208 -23.73 25.27 -13.15
CA VAL A 208 -24.82 24.61 -13.88
C VAL A 208 -24.41 24.35 -15.33
N VAL A 209 -24.48 23.11 -15.77
CA VAL A 209 -24.15 22.67 -17.13
C VAL A 209 -25.25 21.84 -17.77
N ASN A 210 -25.30 21.90 -19.11
CA ASN A 210 -26.16 21.01 -19.89
C ASN A 210 -25.55 19.62 -20.12
N ASP A 211 -26.22 18.78 -20.92
CA ASP A 211 -25.76 17.41 -21.22
C ASP A 211 -24.43 17.35 -21.99
N TYR A 212 -23.95 18.45 -22.52
CA TYR A 212 -22.64 18.56 -23.20
C TYR A 212 -21.60 19.30 -22.36
N LEU A 213 -21.86 19.47 -21.04
CA LEU A 213 -21.01 20.17 -20.08
C LEU A 213 -20.80 21.65 -20.41
N GLU A 214 -21.66 22.26 -21.24
CA GLU A 214 -21.66 23.67 -21.57
C GLU A 214 -22.39 24.48 -20.49
N THR A 215 -21.81 25.61 -20.08
CA THR A 215 -22.48 26.57 -19.20
C THR A 215 -23.48 27.43 -19.98
N ASN A 216 -24.12 28.37 -19.33
CA ASN A 216 -24.95 29.41 -20.00
C ASN A 216 -24.13 30.41 -20.80
N ILE A 217 -22.82 30.46 -20.66
CA ILE A 217 -21.90 31.35 -21.39
C ILE A 217 -21.27 30.62 -22.54
N PRO A 218 -21.35 31.10 -23.78
CA PRO A 218 -20.67 30.49 -24.92
C PRO A 218 -19.17 30.33 -24.70
N HIS A 219 -18.61 29.21 -25.13
CA HIS A 219 -17.18 28.89 -25.02
C HIS A 219 -16.69 28.68 -23.58
N VAL A 220 -17.61 28.50 -22.62
CA VAL A 220 -17.29 28.21 -21.23
C VAL A 220 -17.96 26.90 -20.80
N TYR A 221 -17.16 25.97 -20.34
CA TYR A 221 -17.55 24.62 -19.94
C TYR A 221 -17.16 24.37 -18.49
N ALA A 222 -17.86 23.46 -17.84
CA ALA A 222 -17.44 22.97 -16.53
C ALA A 222 -17.54 21.45 -16.43
N VAL A 223 -16.56 20.84 -15.78
CA VAL A 223 -16.46 19.39 -15.63
C VAL A 223 -15.85 19.03 -14.27
N GLY A 224 -16.26 17.90 -13.73
CA GLY A 224 -15.74 17.44 -12.43
C GLY A 224 -16.60 17.85 -11.26
N GLU A 225 -16.01 17.86 -10.04
CA GLU A 225 -16.74 18.13 -8.79
C GLU A 225 -17.22 19.57 -8.66
N CYS A 226 -16.76 20.49 -9.51
CA CYS A 226 -17.28 21.86 -9.55
C CYS A 226 -18.55 21.99 -10.40
N ALA A 227 -18.86 21.03 -11.28
CA ALA A 227 -20.01 21.07 -12.17
C ALA A 227 -21.27 20.49 -11.52
N GLU A 228 -22.41 21.09 -11.83
CA GLU A 228 -23.75 20.62 -11.46
C GLU A 228 -24.53 20.28 -12.74
N HIS A 229 -24.80 18.98 -12.94
CA HIS A 229 -25.53 18.47 -14.08
C HIS A 229 -26.88 17.91 -13.62
N ARG A 230 -28.01 18.38 -14.18
CA ARG A 230 -29.36 17.94 -13.81
C ARG A 230 -29.57 17.91 -12.28
N GLU A 231 -29.15 18.97 -11.59
CA GLU A 231 -29.24 19.13 -10.12
C GLU A 231 -28.36 18.16 -9.31
N VAL A 232 -27.44 17.43 -9.95
CA VAL A 232 -26.52 16.51 -9.29
C VAL A 232 -25.09 17.04 -9.36
N VAL A 233 -24.41 17.06 -8.22
CA VAL A 233 -22.96 17.26 -8.09
C VAL A 233 -22.33 15.93 -7.72
N TYR A 234 -21.34 15.50 -8.48
CA TYR A 234 -20.67 14.22 -8.29
C TYR A 234 -19.39 14.38 -7.48
N GLY A 235 -19.18 13.54 -6.47
CA GLY A 235 -17.99 13.53 -5.62
C GLY A 235 -17.14 12.24 -5.76
N LEU A 236 -17.33 11.49 -6.84
CA LEU A 236 -16.56 10.28 -7.15
C LEU A 236 -15.89 10.39 -8.51
N VAL A 237 -14.71 9.83 -8.65
CA VAL A 237 -13.85 10.00 -9.83
C VAL A 237 -14.47 9.46 -11.14
N ALA A 238 -15.16 8.31 -11.11
CA ALA A 238 -15.68 7.68 -12.33
C ALA A 238 -16.64 8.58 -13.13
N PRO A 239 -17.70 9.20 -12.53
CA PRO A 239 -18.55 10.17 -13.22
C PRO A 239 -17.79 11.31 -13.88
N LEU A 240 -16.71 11.77 -13.22
CA LEU A 240 -15.94 12.93 -13.71
C LEU A 240 -15.17 12.59 -15.00
N TYR A 241 -14.67 11.38 -15.12
CA TYR A 241 -14.06 10.90 -16.37
C TYR A 241 -15.10 10.72 -17.49
N GLU A 242 -16.31 10.26 -17.16
CA GLU A 242 -17.41 10.19 -18.14
C GLU A 242 -17.77 11.59 -18.67
N GLN A 243 -17.91 12.57 -17.80
CA GLN A 243 -18.10 13.98 -18.15
C GLN A 243 -16.94 14.48 -19.04
N GLY A 244 -15.70 14.29 -18.59
CA GLY A 244 -14.51 14.70 -19.34
C GLY A 244 -14.44 14.13 -20.74
N LYS A 245 -14.84 12.87 -20.91
CA LYS A 245 -14.90 12.19 -22.22
C LYS A 245 -15.96 12.80 -23.15
N VAL A 246 -17.16 13.09 -22.63
CA VAL A 246 -18.22 13.76 -23.39
C VAL A 246 -17.75 15.13 -23.85
N LEU A 247 -17.19 15.93 -22.95
CA LEU A 247 -16.67 17.26 -23.23
C LEU A 247 -15.52 17.21 -24.26
N ALA A 248 -14.53 16.35 -24.08
CA ALA A 248 -13.41 16.21 -25.01
C ALA A 248 -13.87 15.86 -26.43
N ASN A 249 -14.76 14.88 -26.58
CA ASN A 249 -15.33 14.51 -27.88
C ASN A 249 -16.10 15.67 -28.51
N ARG A 250 -16.89 16.42 -27.72
CA ARG A 250 -17.64 17.60 -28.17
C ARG A 250 -16.71 18.67 -28.71
N LEU A 251 -15.64 19.01 -27.98
CA LEU A 251 -14.65 20.02 -28.38
C LEU A 251 -13.85 19.60 -29.63
N CYS A 252 -13.58 18.32 -29.78
CA CYS A 252 -12.91 17.77 -30.96
C CYS A 252 -13.84 17.61 -32.19
N GLY A 253 -15.11 18.01 -32.10
CA GLY A 253 -16.07 17.89 -33.18
C GLY A 253 -16.52 16.45 -33.49
N VAL A 254 -16.26 15.52 -32.60
CA VAL A 254 -16.73 14.14 -32.68
C VAL A 254 -18.20 14.10 -32.25
N LYS A 255 -19.02 13.43 -33.05
CA LYS A 255 -20.44 13.25 -32.70
C LYS A 255 -20.53 12.38 -31.45
N VAL A 256 -21.11 12.90 -30.39
CA VAL A 256 -21.29 12.24 -29.10
C VAL A 256 -22.72 12.44 -28.60
N GLU A 257 -23.25 11.44 -27.94
CA GLU A 257 -24.47 11.59 -27.14
C GLU A 257 -24.15 12.40 -25.89
N GLY A 258 -25.11 13.18 -25.40
CA GLY A 258 -24.94 13.99 -24.21
C GLY A 258 -24.74 13.10 -22.96
N TYR A 259 -24.16 13.68 -21.94
CA TYR A 259 -24.02 13.04 -20.62
C TYR A 259 -25.40 12.92 -19.95
N GLU A 260 -25.86 11.73 -19.72
CA GLU A 260 -27.17 11.49 -19.10
C GLU A 260 -27.14 11.35 -17.58
N GLY A 261 -25.95 11.39 -17.01
CA GLY A 261 -25.67 11.11 -15.60
C GLY A 261 -24.99 9.77 -15.40
N SER A 262 -24.38 9.56 -14.27
CA SER A 262 -23.65 8.34 -13.93
C SER A 262 -24.29 7.60 -12.78
N LEU A 263 -24.32 6.28 -12.89
CA LEU A 263 -24.65 5.43 -11.77
C LEU A 263 -23.47 5.35 -10.81
N LEU A 264 -23.70 5.72 -9.54
CA LEU A 264 -22.66 5.68 -8.54
C LEU A 264 -22.46 4.23 -8.06
N GLY A 265 -21.25 3.75 -8.17
CA GLY A 265 -20.79 2.53 -7.54
C GLY A 265 -19.62 2.83 -6.64
N THR A 266 -19.70 2.45 -5.39
CA THR A 266 -18.66 2.64 -4.38
C THR A 266 -18.01 1.30 -4.09
N GLN A 267 -16.71 1.20 -4.28
CA GLN A 267 -15.91 0.10 -3.77
C GLN A 267 -14.98 0.67 -2.71
N LEU A 268 -15.02 0.10 -1.52
CA LEU A 268 -14.26 0.52 -0.39
C LEU A 268 -13.29 -0.58 0.02
N LYS A 269 -12.06 -0.17 0.28
CA LYS A 269 -11.05 -1.02 0.91
C LYS A 269 -10.52 -0.31 2.16
N VAL A 270 -11.43 -0.07 3.12
CA VAL A 270 -11.07 0.48 4.43
C VAL A 270 -10.75 -0.68 5.35
N ALA A 271 -9.58 -0.64 5.95
CA ALA A 271 -9.20 -1.55 7.01
C ALA A 271 -9.24 -3.04 6.61
N GLU A 272 -8.86 -3.35 5.34
CA GLU A 272 -8.87 -4.71 4.76
C GLU A 272 -10.28 -5.29 4.51
N ILE A 273 -11.33 -4.50 4.73
CA ILE A 273 -12.72 -4.92 4.48
C ILE A 273 -13.06 -4.68 3.01
N ASP A 274 -13.46 -5.73 2.31
CA ASP A 274 -13.98 -5.65 0.95
C ASP A 274 -15.47 -5.30 0.98
N LEU A 275 -15.82 -4.16 0.38
CA LEU A 275 -17.18 -3.64 0.35
C LEU A 275 -17.50 -3.05 -1.02
N PHE A 276 -18.68 -3.35 -1.52
CA PHE A 276 -19.22 -2.77 -2.75
C PHE A 276 -20.67 -2.36 -2.59
N SER A 277 -21.03 -1.18 -3.08
CA SER A 277 -22.44 -0.78 -3.22
C SER A 277 -22.69 0.02 -4.47
N ALA A 278 -23.86 -0.13 -5.09
CA ALA A 278 -24.27 0.62 -6.27
C ALA A 278 -25.80 0.73 -6.34
N GLY A 279 -26.28 1.85 -6.88
CA GLY A 279 -27.73 2.11 -7.02
C GLY A 279 -28.44 2.35 -5.70
N GLU A 280 -29.68 1.87 -5.59
CA GLU A 280 -30.50 2.00 -4.39
C GLU A 280 -30.04 1.03 -3.31
N ILE A 281 -30.03 1.47 -2.06
CA ILE A 281 -29.58 0.64 -0.92
C ILE A 281 -30.69 0.32 0.08
N TYR A 282 -31.76 1.12 0.08
CA TYR A 282 -32.90 0.94 0.97
C TYR A 282 -34.08 0.28 0.27
N ASP A 283 -34.75 -0.63 0.97
CA ASP A 283 -35.97 -1.26 0.50
C ASP A 283 -37.13 -0.24 0.52
N ASP A 284 -37.96 -0.24 -0.51
CA ASP A 284 -39.23 0.49 -0.56
C ASP A 284 -40.38 -0.42 -0.97
N ALA A 285 -41.61 0.11 -1.05
CA ALA A 285 -42.80 -0.64 -1.38
C ALA A 285 -42.78 -1.22 -2.82
N SER A 286 -41.92 -0.71 -3.71
CA SER A 286 -41.84 -1.13 -5.12
C SER A 286 -40.70 -2.12 -5.35
N THR A 287 -39.77 -2.29 -4.39
CA THR A 287 -38.59 -3.16 -4.51
C THR A 287 -38.83 -4.52 -3.82
N LYS A 288 -38.22 -5.54 -4.39
CA LYS A 288 -38.00 -6.85 -3.77
C LYS A 288 -36.52 -7.03 -3.49
N SER A 289 -36.17 -7.53 -2.31
CA SER A 289 -34.78 -7.75 -1.95
C SER A 289 -34.44 -9.25 -1.87
N ILE A 290 -33.25 -9.58 -2.39
CA ILE A 290 -32.62 -10.88 -2.18
C ILE A 290 -31.46 -10.62 -1.21
N LYS A 291 -31.44 -11.34 -0.07
CA LYS A 291 -30.43 -11.13 0.98
C LYS A 291 -29.77 -12.45 1.36
N VAL A 292 -28.46 -12.43 1.51
CA VAL A 292 -27.67 -13.49 2.13
C VAL A 292 -26.89 -12.86 3.27
N HIS A 293 -27.03 -13.39 4.47
CA HIS A 293 -26.33 -12.92 5.66
C HIS A 293 -25.71 -14.13 6.36
N ASN A 294 -24.37 -14.17 6.38
CA ASN A 294 -23.59 -15.19 7.04
C ASN A 294 -22.67 -14.52 8.08
N GLU A 295 -23.16 -14.45 9.32
CA GLU A 295 -22.43 -13.82 10.42
C GLU A 295 -21.13 -14.56 10.77
N TYR A 296 -21.07 -15.87 10.53
CA TYR A 296 -19.89 -16.68 10.84
C TYR A 296 -18.70 -16.35 9.91
N GLU A 297 -18.98 -16.08 8.64
CA GLU A 297 -17.97 -15.73 7.64
C GLU A 297 -17.82 -14.22 7.45
N GLY A 298 -18.62 -13.41 8.14
CA GLY A 298 -18.61 -11.95 7.98
C GLY A 298 -19.10 -11.50 6.60
N VAL A 299 -20.05 -12.21 5.98
CA VAL A 299 -20.54 -11.92 4.63
C VAL A 299 -21.97 -11.44 4.65
N TYR A 300 -22.22 -10.30 4.00
CA TYR A 300 -23.58 -9.83 3.72
C TYR A 300 -23.70 -9.41 2.25
N LYS A 301 -24.73 -9.93 1.58
CA LYS A 301 -25.05 -9.59 0.19
C LYS A 301 -26.52 -9.23 0.09
N LYS A 302 -26.81 -8.10 -0.56
CA LYS A 302 -28.17 -7.62 -0.82
C LYS A 302 -28.29 -7.17 -2.26
N VAL A 303 -29.30 -7.63 -2.96
CA VAL A 303 -29.68 -7.17 -4.30
C VAL A 303 -31.13 -6.69 -4.25
N LEU A 304 -31.36 -5.46 -4.70
CA LEU A 304 -32.70 -4.87 -4.86
C LEU A 304 -33.17 -5.01 -6.30
N VAL A 305 -34.39 -5.49 -6.47
CA VAL A 305 -35.01 -5.76 -7.77
C VAL A 305 -36.32 -4.98 -7.87
N ARG A 306 -36.52 -4.26 -8.98
CA ARG A 306 -37.76 -3.60 -9.38
C ARG A 306 -38.05 -3.93 -10.84
N ASP A 307 -39.30 -4.36 -11.16
CA ASP A 307 -39.73 -4.70 -12.51
C ASP A 307 -38.75 -5.67 -13.24
N ASN A 308 -38.35 -6.73 -12.53
CA ASN A 308 -37.39 -7.74 -12.97
C ASN A 308 -36.02 -7.19 -13.39
N ARG A 309 -35.61 -6.05 -12.86
CA ARG A 309 -34.27 -5.46 -13.06
C ARG A 309 -33.62 -5.15 -11.75
N ILE A 310 -32.31 -5.31 -11.71
CA ILE A 310 -31.51 -4.90 -10.55
C ILE A 310 -31.50 -3.37 -10.48
N VAL A 311 -31.87 -2.81 -9.33
CA VAL A 311 -31.85 -1.36 -9.06
C VAL A 311 -30.87 -0.99 -7.95
N GLY A 312 -30.37 -1.97 -7.21
CA GLY A 312 -29.41 -1.74 -6.15
C GLY A 312 -28.67 -2.98 -5.70
N VAL A 313 -27.44 -2.78 -5.24
CA VAL A 313 -26.54 -3.86 -4.78
C VAL A 313 -25.76 -3.36 -3.58
N VAL A 314 -25.67 -4.18 -2.53
CA VAL A 314 -24.74 -4.01 -1.39
C VAL A 314 -24.06 -5.36 -1.16
N LEU A 315 -22.73 -5.37 -1.21
CA LEU A 315 -21.89 -6.54 -0.92
C LEU A 315 -20.90 -6.18 0.18
N TYR A 316 -20.76 -7.03 1.19
CA TYR A 316 -19.84 -6.89 2.30
C TYR A 316 -19.13 -8.22 2.56
N GLY A 317 -17.80 -8.18 2.73
CA GLY A 317 -16.93 -9.34 2.96
C GLY A 317 -16.59 -10.10 1.66
N ASP A 318 -17.57 -10.54 0.90
CA ASP A 318 -17.35 -11.15 -0.42
C ASP A 318 -17.93 -10.27 -1.55
N THR A 319 -17.03 -9.61 -2.28
CA THR A 319 -17.37 -8.68 -3.37
C THR A 319 -17.07 -9.23 -4.78
N LYS A 320 -16.80 -10.52 -4.92
CA LYS A 320 -16.42 -11.14 -6.21
C LYS A 320 -17.45 -10.91 -7.32
N ASP A 321 -18.75 -10.87 -6.97
CA ASP A 321 -19.83 -10.61 -7.91
C ASP A 321 -20.01 -9.13 -8.30
N SER A 322 -19.25 -8.21 -7.73
CA SER A 322 -19.47 -6.76 -7.89
C SER A 322 -19.50 -6.30 -9.34
N SER A 323 -18.52 -6.71 -10.16
CA SER A 323 -18.43 -6.32 -11.57
C SER A 323 -19.63 -6.83 -12.38
N ARG A 324 -20.03 -8.10 -12.20
CA ARG A 324 -21.18 -8.69 -12.85
C ARG A 324 -22.49 -7.98 -12.47
N LEU A 325 -22.74 -7.81 -11.18
CA LEU A 325 -23.95 -7.17 -10.69
C LEU A 325 -24.01 -5.69 -11.07
N PHE A 326 -22.88 -4.99 -11.09
CA PHE A 326 -22.80 -3.59 -11.52
C PHE A 326 -23.13 -3.45 -13.01
N ARG A 327 -22.63 -4.36 -13.87
CA ARG A 327 -22.95 -4.39 -15.29
C ARG A 327 -24.46 -4.64 -15.51
N MET A 328 -25.04 -5.62 -14.84
CA MET A 328 -26.46 -5.92 -14.95
C MET A 328 -27.33 -4.73 -14.52
N LEU A 329 -26.91 -4.02 -13.47
CA LEU A 329 -27.57 -2.82 -12.98
C LEU A 329 -27.45 -1.67 -13.99
N THR A 330 -26.25 -1.44 -14.57
CA THR A 330 -25.98 -0.37 -15.53
C THR A 330 -26.72 -0.60 -16.85
N ASN A 331 -26.71 -1.85 -17.35
CA ASN A 331 -27.35 -2.22 -18.59
C ASN A 331 -28.87 -2.45 -18.43
N LYS A 332 -29.41 -2.33 -17.19
CA LYS A 332 -30.81 -2.58 -16.87
C LYS A 332 -31.30 -3.93 -17.38
N GLU A 333 -30.47 -4.97 -17.22
CA GLU A 333 -30.74 -6.31 -17.73
C GLU A 333 -32.00 -6.90 -17.08
N ASP A 334 -32.86 -7.56 -17.91
CA ASP A 334 -34.03 -8.27 -17.43
C ASP A 334 -33.59 -9.62 -16.85
N ILE A 335 -33.96 -9.88 -15.59
CA ILE A 335 -33.59 -11.08 -14.85
C ILE A 335 -34.74 -12.10 -14.71
N SER A 336 -35.84 -11.92 -15.45
CA SER A 336 -37.04 -12.79 -15.34
C SER A 336 -36.75 -14.27 -15.62
N ASP A 337 -35.80 -14.56 -16.52
CA ASP A 337 -35.46 -15.93 -16.93
C ASP A 337 -34.33 -16.55 -16.08
N GLN A 338 -33.74 -15.82 -15.17
CA GLN A 338 -32.63 -16.29 -14.34
C GLN A 338 -33.13 -16.83 -13.00
N ALA A 339 -32.66 -18.01 -12.61
CA ALA A 339 -32.99 -18.60 -11.30
C ALA A 339 -32.50 -17.65 -10.20
N THR A 340 -33.44 -17.02 -9.49
CA THR A 340 -33.26 -15.89 -8.56
C THR A 340 -32.23 -16.16 -7.46
N ILE A 341 -31.91 -17.43 -7.17
CA ILE A 341 -30.99 -17.86 -6.10
C ILE A 341 -29.53 -17.90 -6.59
N SER A 342 -29.28 -18.04 -7.91
CA SER A 342 -27.91 -18.17 -8.44
C SER A 342 -27.08 -16.88 -8.38
N PHE A 343 -27.71 -15.73 -8.10
CA PHE A 343 -27.03 -14.45 -8.00
C PHE A 343 -26.12 -14.32 -6.77
N LEU A 344 -26.44 -15.06 -5.70
CA LEU A 344 -25.82 -14.86 -4.39
C LEU A 344 -25.30 -16.17 -3.76
N GLN A 345 -25.35 -17.31 -4.46
CA GLN A 345 -24.85 -18.58 -3.94
C GLN A 345 -23.31 -18.68 -4.02
N ALA A 346 -22.79 -19.42 -3.02
CA ALA A 346 -21.38 -19.59 -2.71
C ALA A 346 -20.49 -20.02 -3.91
N PRO A 347 -19.18 -19.72 -3.87
CA PRO A 347 -18.23 -20.01 -4.93
C PRO A 347 -18.03 -21.53 -5.05
N GLY A 348 -18.58 -22.12 -6.10
CA GLY A 348 -18.45 -23.56 -6.33
C GLY A 348 -18.87 -24.07 -7.69
N ALA A 349 -19.41 -23.25 -8.56
CA ALA A 349 -19.73 -23.66 -9.93
C ALA A 349 -19.64 -22.44 -10.87
N ASP A 350 -18.61 -22.41 -11.68
CA ASP A 350 -18.47 -21.87 -13.03
C ASP A 350 -19.48 -20.78 -13.47
N ALA A 351 -19.51 -19.64 -12.81
CA ALA A 351 -19.99 -18.42 -13.41
C ALA A 351 -18.79 -17.48 -13.61
N ALA A 352 -17.73 -17.98 -14.25
CA ALA A 352 -16.74 -17.13 -14.90
C ALA A 352 -17.54 -16.19 -15.80
N THR A 353 -17.34 -14.90 -15.67
CA THR A 353 -17.86 -13.91 -16.61
C THR A 353 -17.43 -14.40 -17.98
N ASP A 354 -18.37 -14.75 -18.85
CA ASP A 354 -17.97 -15.24 -20.19
C ASP A 354 -17.38 -14.07 -20.98
N VAL A 355 -16.10 -13.79 -20.68
CA VAL A 355 -15.32 -12.76 -21.35
C VAL A 355 -15.31 -12.99 -22.86
N GLY A 356 -15.43 -14.25 -23.32
CA GLY A 356 -15.51 -14.59 -24.72
C GLY A 356 -16.78 -14.04 -25.38
N ALA A 357 -17.91 -14.04 -24.68
CA ALA A 357 -19.17 -13.53 -25.17
C ALA A 357 -19.32 -12.00 -25.08
N MET A 358 -18.42 -11.30 -24.36
CA MET A 358 -18.45 -9.84 -24.28
C MET A 358 -18.12 -9.20 -25.62
N PRO A 359 -18.89 -8.19 -26.09
CA PRO A 359 -18.56 -7.43 -27.31
C PRO A 359 -17.23 -6.65 -27.14
N ASP A 360 -16.48 -6.48 -28.22
CA ASP A 360 -15.19 -5.75 -28.18
C ASP A 360 -15.35 -4.26 -27.86
N ASN A 361 -16.51 -3.67 -28.10
CA ASN A 361 -16.84 -2.29 -27.72
C ASN A 361 -17.31 -2.15 -26.28
N GLU A 362 -17.41 -3.24 -25.50
CA GLU A 362 -17.75 -3.19 -24.09
C GLU A 362 -16.69 -2.41 -23.30
N VAL A 363 -17.11 -1.39 -22.53
CA VAL A 363 -16.22 -0.57 -21.74
C VAL A 363 -15.84 -1.29 -20.45
N ILE A 364 -14.59 -1.73 -20.36
CA ILE A 364 -14.02 -2.41 -19.21
C ILE A 364 -13.56 -1.42 -18.13
N CYS A 365 -12.83 -0.38 -18.53
CA CYS A 365 -12.39 0.67 -17.64
C CYS A 365 -13.21 1.93 -17.85
N GLY A 366 -14.26 2.14 -17.04
CA GLY A 366 -15.12 3.32 -17.13
C GLY A 366 -14.36 4.64 -16.92
N CYS A 367 -13.36 4.68 -16.00
CA CYS A 367 -12.55 5.87 -15.75
C CYS A 367 -11.77 6.34 -16.99
N ASN A 368 -11.19 5.41 -17.75
CA ASN A 368 -10.34 5.73 -18.89
C ASN A 368 -11.03 5.38 -20.23
N GLY A 369 -12.28 4.93 -20.20
CA GLY A 369 -13.06 4.56 -21.38
C GLY A 369 -12.45 3.43 -22.21
N THR A 370 -11.62 2.60 -21.62
CA THR A 370 -10.91 1.53 -22.29
C THR A 370 -11.85 0.35 -22.51
N THR A 371 -12.03 -0.06 -23.78
CA THR A 371 -12.90 -1.17 -24.16
C THR A 371 -12.17 -2.51 -24.07
N LYS A 372 -12.94 -3.63 -24.08
CA LYS A 372 -12.39 -4.97 -24.17
C LYS A 372 -11.50 -5.12 -25.42
N GLY A 373 -11.96 -4.67 -26.58
CA GLY A 373 -11.17 -4.73 -27.81
C GLY A 373 -9.83 -4.02 -27.70
N THR A 374 -9.81 -2.81 -27.11
CA THR A 374 -8.56 -2.06 -26.86
C THR A 374 -7.59 -2.85 -25.98
N ILE A 375 -8.10 -3.52 -24.94
CA ILE A 375 -7.29 -4.34 -24.03
C ILE A 375 -6.76 -5.58 -24.76
N VAL A 376 -7.63 -6.30 -25.49
CA VAL A 376 -7.26 -7.52 -26.22
C VAL A 376 -6.24 -7.19 -27.32
N ASP A 377 -6.47 -6.11 -28.08
CA ASP A 377 -5.52 -5.66 -29.11
C ASP A 377 -4.14 -5.33 -28.50
N ALA A 378 -4.10 -4.63 -27.37
CA ALA A 378 -2.85 -4.32 -26.68
C ALA A 378 -2.14 -5.59 -26.19
N ILE A 379 -2.88 -6.55 -25.61
CA ILE A 379 -2.34 -7.85 -25.20
C ILE A 379 -1.71 -8.57 -26.38
N GLN A 380 -2.43 -8.68 -27.51
CA GLN A 380 -1.98 -9.44 -28.68
C GLN A 380 -0.85 -8.77 -29.46
N GLN A 381 -0.89 -7.44 -29.62
CA GLN A 381 0.10 -6.71 -30.41
C GLN A 381 1.41 -6.46 -29.66
N GLN A 382 1.35 -6.33 -28.35
CA GLN A 382 2.51 -5.98 -27.53
C GLN A 382 2.95 -7.11 -26.60
N GLY A 383 2.26 -8.25 -26.60
CA GLY A 383 2.60 -9.41 -25.78
C GLY A 383 2.44 -9.15 -24.27
N LEU A 384 1.42 -8.35 -23.90
CA LEU A 384 1.22 -7.99 -22.49
C LEU A 384 0.67 -9.20 -21.71
N ALA A 385 1.19 -9.41 -20.52
CA ALA A 385 0.89 -10.60 -19.73
C ALA A 385 0.43 -10.30 -18.28
N THR A 386 0.48 -9.04 -17.86
CA THR A 386 0.06 -8.64 -16.50
C THR A 386 -0.91 -7.46 -16.55
N ILE A 387 -1.71 -7.33 -15.47
CA ILE A 387 -2.66 -6.21 -15.30
C ILE A 387 -1.92 -4.87 -15.33
N GLU A 388 -0.73 -4.80 -14.74
CA GLU A 388 0.12 -3.61 -14.70
C GLU A 388 0.61 -3.21 -16.10
N GLN A 389 1.00 -4.17 -16.92
CA GLN A 389 1.41 -3.93 -18.31
C GLN A 389 0.23 -3.42 -19.14
N VAL A 390 -0.94 -4.07 -19.03
CA VAL A 390 -2.18 -3.61 -19.68
C VAL A 390 -2.51 -2.19 -19.23
N GLY A 391 -2.41 -1.91 -17.92
CA GLY A 391 -2.61 -0.58 -17.39
C GLY A 391 -1.61 0.44 -17.93
N GLY A 392 -0.34 0.07 -18.09
CA GLY A 392 0.70 0.92 -18.67
C GLY A 392 0.42 1.33 -20.12
N CYS A 393 -0.13 0.42 -20.93
CA CYS A 393 -0.42 0.67 -22.34
C CYS A 393 -1.79 1.30 -22.61
N THR A 394 -2.80 0.91 -21.84
CA THR A 394 -4.21 1.27 -22.12
C THR A 394 -4.81 2.22 -21.09
N ASN A 395 -4.08 2.55 -20.02
CA ASN A 395 -4.54 3.21 -18.82
C ASN A 395 -5.66 2.47 -18.06
N ALA A 396 -6.08 1.28 -18.48
CA ALA A 396 -7.06 0.49 -17.77
C ALA A 396 -6.55 0.08 -16.38
N GLY A 397 -7.36 0.29 -15.35
CA GLY A 397 -6.99 -0.06 -13.96
C GLY A 397 -6.08 0.92 -13.23
N ARG A 398 -5.63 2.02 -13.88
CA ARG A 398 -4.70 2.98 -13.25
C ARG A 398 -5.38 4.05 -12.40
N SER A 399 -6.67 4.32 -12.61
CA SER A 399 -7.40 5.35 -11.83
C SER A 399 -8.03 4.71 -10.58
N CYS A 400 -9.30 4.29 -10.64
CA CYS A 400 -10.00 3.72 -9.48
C CYS A 400 -9.67 2.25 -9.19
N GLY A 401 -9.01 1.53 -10.12
CA GLY A 401 -8.63 0.13 -9.98
C GLY A 401 -9.77 -0.91 -10.07
N ARG A 402 -11.04 -0.49 -10.15
CA ARG A 402 -12.22 -1.39 -10.14
C ARG A 402 -12.19 -2.44 -11.23
N CYS A 403 -11.66 -2.12 -12.41
CA CYS A 403 -11.62 -3.03 -13.56
C CYS A 403 -10.47 -4.04 -13.51
N LYS A 404 -9.55 -3.97 -12.54
CA LYS A 404 -8.39 -4.89 -12.45
C LYS A 404 -8.78 -6.37 -12.42
N PRO A 405 -9.79 -6.83 -11.67
CA PRO A 405 -10.20 -8.24 -11.70
C PRO A 405 -10.65 -8.67 -13.10
N LEU A 406 -11.49 -7.86 -13.76
CA LEU A 406 -11.98 -8.15 -15.11
C LEU A 406 -10.87 -8.09 -16.18
N ILE A 407 -9.87 -7.22 -16.01
CA ILE A 407 -8.67 -7.22 -16.87
C ILE A 407 -7.90 -8.53 -16.70
N GLY A 408 -7.83 -9.09 -15.49
CA GLY A 408 -7.24 -10.41 -15.24
C GLY A 408 -7.97 -11.52 -16.00
N GLU A 409 -9.30 -11.54 -15.99
CA GLU A 409 -10.12 -12.49 -16.74
C GLU A 409 -9.96 -12.32 -18.27
N ILE A 410 -9.81 -11.08 -18.76
CA ILE A 410 -9.54 -10.80 -20.18
C ILE A 410 -8.14 -11.31 -20.58
N LEU A 411 -7.14 -11.13 -19.72
CA LEU A 411 -5.78 -11.66 -19.91
C LEU A 411 -5.81 -13.19 -20.00
N GLU A 412 -6.49 -13.85 -19.06
CA GLU A 412 -6.65 -15.31 -19.05
C GLU A 412 -7.35 -15.81 -20.32
N HIS A 413 -8.42 -15.13 -20.74
CA HIS A 413 -9.13 -15.48 -21.97
C HIS A 413 -8.28 -15.25 -23.23
N ALA A 414 -7.54 -14.13 -23.30
CA ALA A 414 -6.77 -13.75 -24.48
C ALA A 414 -5.50 -14.59 -24.66
N LEU A 415 -4.87 -15.02 -23.57
CA LEU A 415 -3.62 -15.79 -23.57
C LEU A 415 -3.86 -17.30 -23.41
N GLY A 416 -5.02 -17.73 -22.94
CA GLY A 416 -5.37 -19.14 -22.76
C GLY A 416 -4.37 -19.89 -21.87
N SER A 417 -3.88 -21.07 -22.34
CA SER A 417 -2.88 -21.86 -21.62
C SER A 417 -1.55 -21.12 -21.40
N ASP A 418 -1.26 -20.11 -22.23
CA ASP A 418 -0.04 -19.32 -22.10
C ASP A 418 -0.13 -18.30 -20.94
N TYR A 419 -1.35 -17.99 -20.47
CA TYR A 419 -1.57 -17.13 -19.28
C TYR A 419 -1.09 -17.82 -18.00
N GLU A 420 -1.35 -19.10 -17.79
CA GLU A 420 -0.87 -19.84 -16.63
C GLU A 420 0.65 -19.89 -16.57
N LEU A 421 1.33 -20.02 -17.72
CA LEU A 421 2.79 -19.98 -17.81
C LEU A 421 3.34 -18.57 -17.56
N THR A 422 2.63 -17.52 -17.97
CA THR A 422 3.09 -16.13 -17.89
C THR A 422 2.67 -15.46 -16.57
N ALA A 423 1.52 -15.79 -16.00
CA ALA A 423 1.07 -15.30 -14.70
C ALA A 423 1.91 -15.82 -13.54
N GLN A 424 2.61 -16.97 -13.71
CA GLN A 424 3.59 -17.49 -12.77
C GLN A 424 4.98 -16.84 -12.91
N LYS A 425 5.23 -16.06 -13.97
CA LYS A 425 6.50 -15.40 -14.21
C LYS A 425 6.60 -14.08 -13.46
N GLU A 426 6.93 -14.16 -12.19
CA GLU A 426 7.30 -12.98 -11.42
C GLU A 426 8.65 -12.45 -11.92
N THR A 427 8.66 -11.31 -12.62
CA THR A 427 9.89 -10.67 -13.08
C THR A 427 10.70 -10.18 -11.89
N LEU A 428 12.04 -10.16 -12.03
CA LEU A 428 12.95 -9.70 -10.96
C LEU A 428 12.60 -8.27 -10.50
N CYS A 429 12.29 -7.39 -11.45
CA CYS A 429 11.84 -6.01 -11.20
C CYS A 429 11.25 -5.41 -12.50
N GLY A 430 10.75 -4.17 -12.45
CA GLY A 430 10.25 -3.45 -13.63
C GLY A 430 11.31 -3.11 -14.70
N CYS A 431 12.61 -3.29 -14.41
CA CYS A 431 13.68 -3.00 -15.38
C CYS A 431 13.94 -4.17 -16.34
N THR A 432 13.34 -5.33 -16.16
CA THR A 432 13.59 -6.53 -16.96
C THR A 432 12.34 -7.40 -17.07
N THR A 433 12.26 -8.14 -18.17
CA THR A 433 11.24 -9.17 -18.38
C THR A 433 11.67 -10.55 -17.85
N PHE A 434 12.91 -10.68 -17.36
CA PHE A 434 13.44 -11.93 -16.83
C PHE A 434 13.01 -12.15 -15.38
N SER A 435 12.61 -13.37 -15.06
CA SER A 435 12.41 -13.83 -13.68
C SER A 435 13.77 -14.01 -12.98
N ARG A 436 13.71 -14.18 -11.64
CA ARG A 436 14.91 -14.51 -10.86
C ARG A 436 15.69 -15.71 -11.43
N ASP A 437 15.01 -16.79 -11.72
CA ASP A 437 15.63 -18.05 -12.10
C ASP A 437 16.22 -17.98 -13.51
N GLU A 438 15.59 -17.25 -14.41
CA GLU A 438 16.12 -16.97 -15.74
C GLU A 438 17.37 -16.10 -15.68
N VAL A 439 17.37 -15.03 -14.85
CA VAL A 439 18.57 -14.21 -14.66
C VAL A 439 19.73 -15.04 -14.14
N ILE A 440 19.50 -15.92 -13.18
CA ILE A 440 20.51 -16.83 -12.63
C ILE A 440 21.01 -17.82 -13.71
N ALA A 441 20.10 -18.38 -14.51
CA ALA A 441 20.47 -19.29 -15.59
C ALA A 441 21.30 -18.57 -16.66
N GLU A 442 20.91 -17.38 -17.09
CA GLU A 442 21.62 -16.57 -18.08
C GLU A 442 23.01 -16.13 -17.58
N ILE A 443 23.15 -15.77 -16.28
CA ILE A 443 24.46 -15.47 -15.68
C ILE A 443 25.37 -16.70 -15.76
N LYS A 444 24.85 -17.89 -15.45
CA LYS A 444 25.63 -19.14 -15.48
C LYS A 444 26.00 -19.54 -16.91
N GLU A 445 25.04 -19.52 -17.83
CA GLU A 445 25.21 -19.95 -19.22
C GLU A 445 26.17 -19.04 -19.99
N LYS A 446 26.00 -17.72 -19.81
CA LYS A 446 26.82 -16.72 -20.53
C LYS A 446 28.07 -16.31 -19.78
N GLY A 447 28.30 -16.80 -18.57
CA GLY A 447 29.47 -16.49 -17.76
C GLY A 447 29.59 -15.01 -17.39
N LEU A 448 28.43 -14.34 -17.13
CA LEU A 448 28.42 -12.91 -16.85
C LEU A 448 29.04 -12.61 -15.48
N THR A 449 29.85 -11.55 -15.39
CA THR A 449 30.72 -11.30 -14.24
C THR A 449 30.41 -10.00 -13.49
N SER A 450 29.56 -9.13 -14.02
CA SER A 450 29.22 -7.86 -13.37
C SER A 450 27.75 -7.49 -13.56
N PRO A 451 27.14 -6.72 -12.63
CA PRO A 451 25.75 -6.26 -12.77
C PRO A 451 25.50 -5.48 -14.07
N LYS A 452 26.45 -4.67 -14.48
CA LYS A 452 26.35 -3.88 -15.72
C LYS A 452 26.35 -4.79 -16.96
N GLU A 453 27.17 -5.82 -16.96
CA GLU A 453 27.20 -6.82 -18.03
C GLU A 453 25.88 -7.58 -18.11
N VAL A 454 25.33 -8.02 -16.97
CA VAL A 454 24.02 -8.68 -16.91
C VAL A 454 22.93 -7.77 -17.49
N MET A 455 22.84 -6.54 -17.04
CA MET A 455 21.83 -5.59 -17.52
C MET A 455 21.95 -5.31 -19.02
N THR A 456 23.18 -5.17 -19.53
CA THR A 456 23.44 -4.91 -20.95
C THR A 456 23.15 -6.12 -21.83
N VAL A 457 23.64 -7.31 -21.45
CA VAL A 457 23.49 -8.54 -22.25
C VAL A 457 22.04 -9.05 -22.26
N LEU A 458 21.32 -8.86 -21.16
CA LEU A 458 19.90 -9.24 -21.06
C LEU A 458 18.94 -8.09 -21.47
N ASN A 459 19.47 -7.04 -22.05
CA ASN A 459 18.73 -5.91 -22.61
C ASN A 459 17.69 -5.32 -21.65
N TRP A 460 18.14 -4.92 -20.48
CA TRP A 460 17.28 -4.30 -19.47
C TRP A 460 16.86 -2.89 -19.91
N ASN A 461 15.62 -2.52 -19.58
CA ASN A 461 15.05 -1.21 -19.95
C ASN A 461 15.78 -0.04 -19.28
N GLU A 462 16.41 -0.28 -18.11
CA GLU A 462 17.15 0.70 -17.33
C GLU A 462 18.63 0.32 -17.25
N GLU A 463 19.50 1.07 -17.92
CA GLU A 463 20.96 0.82 -17.94
C GLU A 463 21.62 0.84 -16.55
N GLN A 464 21.06 1.63 -15.64
CA GLN A 464 21.57 1.78 -14.27
C GLN A 464 20.90 0.82 -13.28
N GLY A 465 19.82 0.15 -13.69
CA GLY A 465 18.99 -0.68 -12.83
C GLY A 465 18.30 0.13 -11.70
N CYS A 466 17.48 -0.54 -10.92
CA CYS A 466 16.73 0.05 -9.79
C CYS A 466 17.23 -0.44 -8.42
N SER A 467 16.62 0.08 -7.36
CA SER A 467 16.91 -0.33 -5.97
C SER A 467 16.63 -1.80 -5.64
N LYS A 468 15.86 -2.49 -6.49
CA LYS A 468 15.55 -3.92 -6.38
C LYS A 468 16.63 -4.79 -7.04
N CYS A 469 16.92 -4.52 -8.31
CA CYS A 469 17.79 -5.38 -9.11
C CYS A 469 19.28 -5.22 -8.81
N ARG A 470 19.78 -4.03 -8.49
CA ARG A 470 21.20 -3.86 -8.18
C ARG A 470 21.70 -4.76 -7.04
N PRO A 471 21.04 -4.75 -5.84
CA PRO A 471 21.47 -5.65 -4.78
C PRO A 471 21.20 -7.12 -5.11
N ALA A 472 20.15 -7.44 -5.89
CA ALA A 472 19.85 -8.80 -6.31
C ALA A 472 20.93 -9.35 -7.25
N LEU A 473 21.37 -8.57 -8.25
CA LEU A 473 22.43 -8.98 -9.18
C LEU A 473 23.77 -9.19 -8.46
N ASN A 474 24.16 -8.31 -7.53
CA ASN A 474 25.35 -8.54 -6.73
C ASN A 474 25.23 -9.83 -5.92
N TYR A 475 24.08 -10.11 -5.36
CA TYR A 475 23.80 -11.34 -4.65
C TYR A 475 23.93 -12.57 -5.56
N TYR A 476 23.33 -12.56 -6.76
CA TYR A 476 23.37 -13.69 -7.69
C TYR A 476 24.78 -13.93 -8.23
N LEU A 477 25.47 -12.88 -8.58
CA LEU A 477 26.87 -12.98 -9.05
C LEU A 477 27.79 -13.55 -7.95
N GLY A 478 27.65 -13.09 -6.71
CA GLY A 478 28.41 -13.64 -5.58
C GLY A 478 28.00 -15.06 -5.16
N MET A 479 26.75 -15.45 -5.41
CA MET A 479 26.26 -16.81 -5.19
C MET A 479 26.83 -17.80 -6.23
N ILE A 480 26.94 -17.35 -7.50
CA ILE A 480 27.39 -18.18 -8.62
C ILE A 480 28.92 -18.24 -8.69
N ASN A 481 29.59 -17.11 -8.45
CA ASN A 481 31.04 -16.98 -8.50
C ASN A 481 31.60 -16.60 -7.12
N PRO A 482 32.24 -17.52 -6.38
CA PRO A 482 32.83 -17.24 -5.06
C PRO A 482 33.95 -16.17 -5.07
N GLU A 483 34.56 -15.91 -6.22
CA GLU A 483 35.61 -14.89 -6.39
C GLU A 483 35.03 -13.51 -6.74
N TYR A 484 33.71 -13.39 -6.94
CA TYR A 484 33.04 -12.13 -7.26
C TYR A 484 33.28 -11.10 -6.17
N LYS A 485 33.83 -9.97 -6.58
CA LYS A 485 33.98 -8.79 -5.70
C LYS A 485 32.85 -7.84 -5.98
N ASP A 486 32.02 -7.67 -4.97
CA ASP A 486 30.87 -6.77 -4.98
C ASP A 486 31.26 -5.35 -5.42
N ASP A 487 30.55 -4.81 -6.38
CA ASP A 487 30.65 -3.40 -6.75
C ASP A 487 30.01 -2.53 -5.65
N ARG A 488 30.85 -1.95 -4.80
CA ARG A 488 30.43 -1.09 -3.69
C ARG A 488 29.57 0.09 -4.13
N ASN A 489 29.68 0.56 -5.38
CA ASN A 489 28.87 1.65 -5.92
C ASN A 489 27.44 1.23 -6.28
N SER A 490 27.19 -0.06 -6.42
CA SER A 490 25.87 -0.61 -6.71
C SER A 490 25.04 -0.90 -5.45
N ARG A 491 25.64 -0.94 -4.27
CA ARG A 491 24.93 -1.09 -2.99
C ARG A 491 24.39 0.26 -2.54
N LEU A 492 23.10 0.37 -2.46
CA LEU A 492 22.43 1.61 -2.12
C LEU A 492 22.62 2.07 -0.67
N VAL A 493 23.17 1.33 0.26
CA VAL A 493 23.55 1.80 1.60
C VAL A 493 24.27 0.73 2.41
N ASN A 494 25.49 0.99 2.82
CA ASN A 494 26.25 0.22 3.81
C ASN A 494 25.66 0.29 5.25
N GLU A 495 24.66 1.10 5.50
CA GLU A 495 24.04 1.31 6.80
C GLU A 495 23.54 -0.02 7.40
N LYS A 496 22.92 -0.86 6.58
CA LYS A 496 22.39 -2.16 7.07
C LYS A 496 23.45 -3.16 7.49
N LEU A 497 24.68 -3.01 7.04
CA LEU A 497 25.80 -3.87 7.44
C LEU A 497 26.48 -3.38 8.72
N HIS A 498 26.64 -2.06 8.87
CA HIS A 498 27.43 -1.46 9.95
C HIS A 498 26.58 -0.74 11.00
N ALA A 499 25.46 -0.14 10.62
CA ALA A 499 24.55 0.55 11.51
C ALA A 499 23.10 0.44 11.01
N ASN A 500 22.13 0.70 11.89
CA ASN A 500 20.72 0.73 11.51
C ASN A 500 20.11 2.07 11.91
N ILE A 501 19.35 2.66 10.99
CA ILE A 501 18.57 3.87 11.25
C ILE A 501 17.44 3.53 12.24
N GLN A 502 17.35 4.32 13.30
CA GLN A 502 16.31 4.24 14.33
C GLN A 502 15.09 5.09 13.92
N LYS A 503 13.99 4.90 14.63
CA LYS A 503 12.74 5.66 14.37
C LYS A 503 12.92 7.18 14.53
N ASP A 504 13.84 7.62 15.39
CA ASP A 504 14.17 9.02 15.66
C ASP A 504 15.27 9.60 14.76
N GLY A 505 15.66 8.88 13.71
CA GLY A 505 16.72 9.28 12.78
C GLY A 505 18.16 9.05 13.29
N THR A 506 18.32 8.55 14.52
CA THR A 506 19.63 8.14 15.06
C THR A 506 20.02 6.74 14.55
N TYR A 507 21.21 6.28 14.94
CA TYR A 507 21.76 5.01 14.50
C TYR A 507 22.06 4.09 15.69
N SER A 508 21.99 2.77 15.43
CA SER A 508 22.48 1.76 16.35
C SER A 508 23.70 1.03 15.79
N VAL A 509 24.68 0.81 16.64
CA VAL A 509 25.88 0.01 16.37
C VAL A 509 25.81 -1.26 17.20
N VAL A 510 25.99 -2.42 16.57
CA VAL A 510 25.95 -3.73 17.23
C VAL A 510 27.21 -4.52 16.86
N PRO A 511 28.25 -4.48 17.67
CA PRO A 511 29.47 -5.24 17.45
C PRO A 511 29.23 -6.74 17.49
N ARG A 512 30.10 -7.49 16.80
CA ARG A 512 30.05 -8.94 16.80
C ARG A 512 30.60 -9.51 18.09
N MET A 513 29.87 -10.46 18.63
CA MET A 513 30.27 -11.28 19.76
C MET A 513 30.05 -12.74 19.35
N TYR A 514 31.11 -13.40 18.91
CA TYR A 514 31.03 -14.75 18.38
C TYR A 514 30.47 -15.73 19.41
N GLY A 515 29.41 -16.44 19.06
CA GLY A 515 28.72 -17.35 19.97
C GLY A 515 28.10 -16.67 21.21
N GLY A 516 28.02 -15.37 21.23
CA GLY A 516 27.61 -14.58 22.42
C GLY A 516 28.69 -14.44 23.49
N VAL A 517 29.93 -14.82 23.20
CA VAL A 517 31.06 -14.72 24.11
C VAL A 517 31.77 -13.37 23.95
N THR A 518 32.19 -12.76 25.06
CA THR A 518 32.92 -11.50 25.09
C THR A 518 33.98 -11.50 26.18
N THR A 519 34.86 -10.53 26.15
CA THR A 519 35.95 -10.39 27.15
C THR A 519 35.73 -9.16 28.04
N ALA A 520 36.40 -9.12 29.17
CA ALA A 520 36.41 -7.94 30.04
C ALA A 520 37.00 -6.70 29.33
N GLU A 521 37.94 -6.92 28.42
CA GLU A 521 38.52 -5.84 27.59
C GLU A 521 37.50 -5.26 26.63
N ASP A 522 36.76 -6.11 25.91
CA ASP A 522 35.70 -5.66 24.99
C ASP A 522 34.58 -4.93 25.71
N LEU A 523 34.22 -5.41 26.91
CA LEU A 523 33.22 -4.73 27.74
C LEU A 523 33.66 -3.33 28.17
N ARG A 524 34.95 -3.15 28.49
CA ARG A 524 35.50 -1.81 28.81
C ARG A 524 35.48 -0.92 27.58
N LYS A 525 35.94 -1.39 26.43
CA LYS A 525 35.89 -0.63 25.17
C LYS A 525 34.47 -0.17 24.83
N LEU A 526 33.47 -1.04 25.01
CA LEU A 526 32.07 -0.69 24.79
C LEU A 526 31.59 0.38 25.76
N ALA A 527 31.98 0.30 27.02
CA ALA A 527 31.62 1.30 28.05
C ALA A 527 32.30 2.65 27.76
N ASP A 528 33.63 2.63 27.45
CA ASP A 528 34.41 3.85 27.16
C ASP A 528 33.85 4.57 25.90
N VAL A 529 33.49 3.83 24.87
CA VAL A 529 32.86 4.38 23.66
C VAL A 529 31.47 4.92 23.95
N ALA A 530 30.67 4.20 24.75
CA ALA A 530 29.35 4.66 25.13
C ALA A 530 29.38 5.98 25.91
N ASP A 531 30.31 6.12 26.85
CA ASP A 531 30.51 7.34 27.62
C ASP A 531 31.02 8.48 26.75
N LYS A 532 32.04 8.23 25.93
CA LYS A 532 32.66 9.23 25.05
C LYS A 532 31.69 9.87 24.06
N TYR A 533 30.83 9.06 23.47
CA TYR A 533 29.84 9.50 22.46
C TYR A 533 28.47 9.81 23.05
N ASN A 534 28.34 9.79 24.39
CA ASN A 534 27.07 10.02 25.10
C ASN A 534 25.94 9.16 24.56
N VAL A 535 26.18 7.84 24.42
CA VAL A 535 25.21 6.89 23.89
C VAL A 535 24.02 6.79 24.85
N PRO A 536 22.79 7.18 24.42
CA PRO A 536 21.64 7.24 25.33
C PRO A 536 21.20 5.88 25.85
N LEU A 537 21.44 4.80 25.09
CA LEU A 537 21.00 3.45 25.44
C LEU A 537 22.01 2.40 25.03
N VAL A 538 22.48 1.63 25.99
CA VAL A 538 23.24 0.40 25.78
C VAL A 538 22.34 -0.78 26.16
N LYS A 539 22.16 -1.76 25.25
CA LYS A 539 21.22 -2.87 25.46
C LYS A 539 21.79 -4.21 25.06
N LEU A 540 21.59 -5.20 25.92
CA LEU A 540 21.75 -6.62 25.55
C LEU A 540 20.63 -7.02 24.58
N THR A 541 21.02 -7.51 23.40
CA THR A 541 20.06 -7.92 22.37
C THR A 541 19.70 -9.39 22.51
N GLY A 542 18.56 -9.81 21.94
CA GLY A 542 18.15 -11.22 21.89
C GLY A 542 19.12 -12.15 21.13
N GLY A 543 20.08 -11.59 20.37
CA GLY A 543 21.13 -12.32 19.68
C GLY A 543 22.42 -12.47 20.50
N GLN A 544 22.37 -12.28 21.81
CA GLN A 544 23.52 -12.34 22.74
C GLN A 544 24.64 -11.35 22.38
N ARG A 545 24.27 -10.12 22.00
CA ARG A 545 25.20 -9.04 21.66
C ARG A 545 24.82 -7.76 22.39
N ILE A 546 25.74 -6.84 22.52
CA ILE A 546 25.52 -5.52 23.09
C ILE A 546 25.33 -4.53 21.94
N GLY A 547 24.25 -3.78 21.97
CA GLY A 547 23.96 -2.72 20.99
C GLY A 547 24.06 -1.34 21.63
N LEU A 548 24.66 -0.41 20.93
CA LEU A 548 24.76 1.01 21.24
C LEU A 548 23.70 1.75 20.39
N PHE A 549 22.78 2.46 21.02
CA PHE A 549 21.63 3.09 20.35
C PHE A 549 21.65 4.60 20.57
N GLY A 550 21.19 5.38 19.58
CA GLY A 550 21.08 6.81 19.63
C GLY A 550 22.32 7.57 19.12
N LEU A 551 23.18 6.93 18.34
CA LEU A 551 24.34 7.54 17.71
C LEU A 551 23.95 8.41 16.51
N LYS A 552 24.72 9.48 16.26
CA LYS A 552 24.58 10.29 15.04
C LYS A 552 25.38 9.69 13.90
N LYS A 553 24.95 9.93 12.66
CA LYS A 553 25.58 9.38 11.44
C LYS A 553 27.08 9.71 11.36
N GLU A 554 27.43 10.92 11.69
CA GLU A 554 28.81 11.44 11.63
C GLU A 554 29.75 10.77 12.63
N GLN A 555 29.21 10.20 13.71
CA GLN A 555 29.97 9.51 14.76
C GLN A 555 30.35 8.07 14.37
N LEU A 556 29.61 7.46 13.42
CA LEU A 556 29.75 6.04 13.12
C LEU A 556 31.16 5.59 12.73
N PRO A 557 31.93 6.31 11.86
CA PRO A 557 33.28 5.90 11.51
C PRO A 557 34.22 5.84 12.71
N GLN A 558 34.20 6.88 13.56
CA GLN A 558 35.04 6.95 14.75
C GLN A 558 34.65 5.91 15.80
N VAL A 559 33.33 5.70 16.00
CA VAL A 559 32.82 4.67 16.91
C VAL A 559 33.32 3.28 16.51
N TRP A 560 33.27 2.93 15.22
CA TRP A 560 33.76 1.64 14.75
C TRP A 560 35.29 1.52 14.86
N GLU A 561 36.04 2.58 14.59
CA GLU A 561 37.50 2.60 14.72
C GLU A 561 37.91 2.37 16.17
N GLU A 562 37.29 3.07 17.12
CA GLU A 562 37.61 2.97 18.54
C GLU A 562 37.18 1.65 19.17
N LEU A 563 36.04 1.11 18.76
CA LEU A 563 35.62 -0.24 19.17
C LEU A 563 36.65 -1.29 18.74
N GLY A 564 37.20 -1.16 17.53
CA GLY A 564 38.12 -2.16 16.95
C GLY A 564 37.49 -3.54 16.82
N MET A 565 36.15 -3.65 16.88
CA MET A 565 35.37 -4.90 16.81
C MET A 565 34.70 -4.99 15.44
N PRO A 566 34.55 -6.22 14.88
CA PRO A 566 33.82 -6.41 13.64
C PRO A 566 32.32 -6.13 13.81
N SER A 567 31.65 -5.72 12.74
CA SER A 567 30.21 -5.52 12.72
C SER A 567 29.46 -6.85 12.92
N GLY A 568 28.43 -6.83 13.74
CA GLY A 568 27.53 -7.96 13.96
C GLY A 568 26.46 -8.16 12.88
N TYR A 569 26.45 -7.33 11.82
CA TYR A 569 25.46 -7.36 10.72
C TYR A 569 24.01 -7.49 11.21
N ALA A 570 23.69 -6.79 12.30
CA ALA A 570 22.45 -6.99 13.06
C ALA A 570 21.17 -6.84 12.23
N TYR A 571 21.24 -6.11 11.13
CA TYR A 571 20.11 -5.78 10.26
C TYR A 571 20.31 -6.21 8.81
N GLY A 572 21.47 -6.82 8.49
CA GLY A 572 21.80 -7.30 7.15
C GLY A 572 21.08 -8.60 6.75
N LYS A 573 21.01 -8.85 5.45
CA LYS A 573 20.60 -10.13 4.87
C LYS A 573 21.80 -11.08 4.83
N THR A 574 22.23 -11.54 5.98
CA THR A 574 23.39 -12.42 6.19
C THR A 574 23.22 -13.18 7.50
N LEU A 575 24.18 -14.05 7.85
CA LEU A 575 24.25 -14.67 9.17
C LEU A 575 24.40 -13.58 10.24
N ARG A 576 23.38 -13.43 11.09
CA ARG A 576 23.32 -12.37 12.11
C ARG A 576 24.05 -12.77 13.38
N THR A 577 23.85 -14.00 13.83
CA THR A 577 24.44 -14.52 15.06
C THR A 577 24.27 -16.02 15.12
N VAL A 578 25.20 -16.70 15.76
CA VAL A 578 25.03 -18.07 16.27
C VAL A 578 24.86 -17.98 17.78
N LYS A 579 23.64 -18.22 18.27
CA LYS A 579 23.34 -18.19 19.70
C LYS A 579 23.84 -19.49 20.35
N THR A 580 24.55 -19.40 21.47
CA THR A 580 25.06 -20.59 22.17
C THR A 580 24.56 -20.65 23.62
N CYS A 581 24.56 -21.84 24.21
CA CYS A 581 24.51 -22.00 25.65
C CYS A 581 25.93 -22.26 26.20
N VAL A 582 26.09 -22.29 27.51
CA VAL A 582 27.40 -22.41 28.14
C VAL A 582 28.11 -23.78 27.97
N GLY A 583 27.49 -24.74 27.26
CA GLY A 583 28.09 -25.98 26.83
C GLY A 583 28.51 -26.94 27.94
N SER A 584 29.17 -28.02 27.53
CA SER A 584 29.69 -29.02 28.46
C SER A 584 30.80 -28.49 29.37
N GLN A 585 31.44 -27.37 29.03
CA GLN A 585 32.50 -26.78 29.84
C GLN A 585 32.00 -26.27 31.19
N PHE A 586 30.77 -25.71 31.24
CA PHE A 586 30.22 -25.07 32.45
C PHE A 586 28.85 -25.60 32.88
N CYS A 587 28.18 -26.38 32.04
CA CYS A 587 26.85 -26.90 32.33
C CYS A 587 26.91 -28.42 32.65
N ARG A 588 26.44 -28.80 33.85
CA ARG A 588 26.37 -30.22 34.27
C ARG A 588 25.50 -31.11 33.37
N PHE A 589 24.64 -30.54 32.56
CA PHE A 589 23.74 -31.26 31.65
C PHE A 589 24.21 -31.21 30.18
N GLY A 590 25.25 -30.42 29.90
CA GLY A 590 25.78 -30.29 28.54
C GLY A 590 26.48 -31.59 28.12
N THR A 591 26.04 -32.16 27.02
CA THR A 591 26.67 -33.39 26.44
C THR A 591 27.78 -33.01 25.45
N GLN A 592 27.71 -31.78 24.86
CA GLN A 592 28.62 -31.33 23.81
C GLN A 592 29.11 -29.87 24.09
N ASP A 593 30.23 -29.48 23.45
CA ASP A 593 30.76 -28.13 23.53
C ASP A 593 30.05 -27.20 22.52
N SER A 594 28.93 -26.61 22.94
CA SER A 594 28.15 -25.71 22.11
C SER A 594 28.80 -24.36 21.87
N MET A 595 29.67 -23.89 22.78
CA MET A 595 30.30 -22.56 22.59
C MET A 595 31.34 -22.62 21.50
N SER A 596 32.26 -23.56 21.55
CA SER A 596 33.32 -23.73 20.55
C SER A 596 32.73 -23.96 19.17
N LEU A 597 31.78 -24.90 19.05
CA LEU A 597 31.09 -25.15 17.78
C LEU A 597 30.34 -23.92 17.24
N GLY A 598 29.62 -23.20 18.11
CA GLY A 598 28.88 -22.02 17.68
C GLY A 598 29.76 -20.85 17.23
N ILE A 599 30.91 -20.67 17.89
CA ILE A 599 31.93 -19.67 17.51
C ILE A 599 32.49 -20.02 16.12
N GLU A 600 32.85 -21.25 15.89
CA GLU A 600 33.45 -21.71 14.62
C GLU A 600 32.39 -21.65 13.47
N LEU A 601 31.14 -22.04 13.71
CA LEU A 601 30.05 -21.85 12.76
C LEU A 601 29.86 -20.37 12.38
N GLU A 602 29.89 -19.46 13.38
CA GLU A 602 29.72 -18.05 13.12
C GLU A 602 30.89 -17.47 12.32
N LYS A 603 32.13 -17.80 12.63
CA LYS A 603 33.32 -17.37 11.88
C LYS A 603 33.32 -17.91 10.45
N ARG A 604 32.89 -19.16 10.27
CA ARG A 604 32.90 -19.82 8.94
C ARG A 604 31.87 -19.24 7.98
N PHE A 605 30.69 -18.88 8.49
CA PHE A 605 29.58 -18.46 7.68
C PHE A 605 29.27 -16.95 7.80
N GLU A 606 30.01 -16.19 8.59
CA GLU A 606 29.86 -14.73 8.63
C GLU A 606 30.12 -14.10 7.26
N ARG A 607 29.46 -12.98 6.97
CA ARG A 607 29.54 -12.25 5.68
C ARG A 607 28.95 -12.98 4.48
N LEU A 608 28.44 -14.20 4.64
CA LEU A 608 27.75 -14.90 3.56
C LEU A 608 26.38 -14.27 3.38
N ASP A 609 26.13 -13.66 2.23
CA ASP A 609 24.83 -13.08 1.91
C ASP A 609 23.75 -14.18 1.80
N THR A 610 22.60 -13.90 2.38
CA THR A 610 21.43 -14.80 2.38
C THR A 610 20.19 -14.04 1.87
N PRO A 611 19.15 -14.72 1.34
CA PRO A 611 17.93 -14.08 0.86
C PRO A 611 17.24 -13.21 1.92
N HIS A 612 17.25 -13.70 3.17
CA HIS A 612 16.74 -13.00 4.34
C HIS A 612 17.71 -13.08 5.51
N LYS A 613 17.37 -12.43 6.64
CA LYS A 613 18.14 -12.50 7.89
C LYS A 613 18.24 -13.95 8.34
N PHE A 614 19.44 -14.45 8.55
CA PHE A 614 19.70 -15.83 8.94
C PHE A 614 20.19 -15.92 10.38
N LYS A 615 19.63 -16.82 11.16
CA LYS A 615 19.95 -17.03 12.58
C LYS A 615 20.23 -18.48 12.85
N MET A 616 21.26 -18.76 13.63
CA MET A 616 21.58 -20.09 14.11
C MET A 616 21.53 -20.17 15.63
N GLY A 617 21.39 -21.38 16.15
CA GLY A 617 21.50 -21.65 17.57
C GLY A 617 22.15 -23.01 17.81
N VAL A 618 23.08 -23.08 18.76
CA VAL A 618 23.77 -24.32 19.17
C VAL A 618 23.51 -24.59 20.64
N SER A 619 22.75 -25.60 20.95
CA SER A 619 22.46 -26.07 22.31
C SER A 619 23.25 -27.32 22.61
N ALA A 620 23.92 -27.33 23.77
CA ALA A 620 24.76 -28.48 24.17
C ALA A 620 24.00 -29.76 24.51
N CYS A 621 22.69 -29.69 24.67
CA CYS A 621 21.83 -30.83 25.00
C CYS A 621 20.36 -30.54 24.61
N PRO A 622 19.46 -31.53 24.64
CA PRO A 622 18.04 -31.39 24.24
C PRO A 622 17.23 -30.40 25.08
N ARG A 623 17.77 -29.79 26.15
CA ARG A 623 17.12 -28.72 26.91
C ARG A 623 16.96 -27.44 26.11
N ASN A 624 17.65 -27.33 24.99
CA ASN A 624 17.45 -26.29 23.97
C ASN A 624 17.61 -24.81 24.47
N CYS A 625 18.55 -24.58 25.39
CA CYS A 625 18.77 -23.28 26.03
C CYS A 625 19.18 -22.16 25.05
N ALA A 626 19.76 -22.49 23.89
CA ALA A 626 20.05 -21.52 22.82
C ALA A 626 18.88 -21.33 21.84
N GLU A 627 17.72 -21.87 22.14
CA GLU A 627 16.52 -21.82 21.28
C GLU A 627 16.77 -22.39 19.87
N SER A 628 17.60 -23.40 19.77
CA SER A 628 18.00 -24.04 18.49
C SER A 628 16.78 -24.54 17.70
N GLY A 629 15.74 -25.03 18.37
CA GLY A 629 14.52 -25.54 17.75
C GLY A 629 13.64 -24.54 17.01
N ILE A 630 13.95 -23.24 17.09
CA ILE A 630 13.21 -22.16 16.40
C ILE A 630 14.14 -21.23 15.61
N LYS A 631 15.25 -21.74 15.12
CA LYS A 631 16.21 -21.01 14.28
C LYS A 631 16.18 -21.52 12.86
N ASP A 632 16.70 -20.70 11.92
CA ASP A 632 16.85 -21.12 10.53
C ASP A 632 17.69 -22.40 10.43
N VAL A 633 18.77 -22.49 11.25
CA VAL A 633 19.49 -23.74 11.55
C VAL A 633 19.67 -23.87 13.06
N GLY A 634 19.20 -24.95 13.61
CA GLY A 634 19.38 -25.32 15.00
C GLY A 634 20.24 -26.56 15.13
N VAL A 635 21.26 -26.51 16.00
CA VAL A 635 22.15 -27.64 16.32
C VAL A 635 21.95 -27.97 17.78
N VAL A 636 21.71 -29.26 18.06
CA VAL A 636 21.45 -29.76 19.41
C VAL A 636 22.38 -30.90 19.71
N GLY A 637 23.17 -30.76 20.77
CA GLY A 637 24.06 -31.82 21.28
C GLY A 637 23.23 -32.97 21.84
N VAL A 638 23.61 -34.18 21.45
CA VAL A 638 23.05 -35.45 21.96
C VAL A 638 24.16 -36.43 22.30
N ASP A 639 23.81 -37.53 22.93
CA ASP A 639 24.80 -38.59 23.17
C ASP A 639 25.36 -39.10 21.85
N GLY A 640 26.70 -39.01 21.70
CA GLY A 640 27.44 -39.47 20.55
C GLY A 640 27.36 -38.57 19.31
N GLY A 641 27.00 -37.29 19.44
CA GLY A 641 27.02 -36.35 18.31
C GLY A 641 26.05 -35.17 18.40
N TRP A 642 25.50 -34.78 17.25
CA TRP A 642 24.67 -33.63 17.09
C TRP A 642 23.43 -33.90 16.24
N GLU A 643 22.33 -33.30 16.58
CA GLU A 643 21.13 -33.28 15.75
C GLU A 643 20.95 -31.86 15.14
N LEU A 644 20.66 -31.81 13.84
CA LEU A 644 20.42 -30.60 13.11
C LEU A 644 18.92 -30.45 12.80
N TYR A 645 18.42 -29.26 13.01
CA TYR A 645 17.04 -28.84 12.71
C TYR A 645 17.08 -27.62 11.78
N VAL A 646 16.18 -27.55 10.80
CA VAL A 646 16.18 -26.51 9.78
C VAL A 646 14.79 -25.88 9.59
N GLY A 647 14.74 -24.66 9.09
CA GLY A 647 13.50 -23.96 8.75
C GLY A 647 12.67 -23.50 9.94
N GLY A 648 13.24 -23.39 11.14
CA GLY A 648 12.59 -22.81 12.30
C GLY A 648 12.44 -21.29 12.18
N ASN A 649 11.41 -20.72 12.82
CA ASN A 649 11.17 -19.29 12.89
C ASN A 649 10.71 -18.89 14.30
N GLY A 650 11.42 -17.97 14.92
CA GLY A 650 11.08 -17.35 16.20
C GLY A 650 10.52 -15.92 16.04
N GLY A 651 9.89 -15.60 14.91
CA GLY A 651 9.26 -14.33 14.62
C GLY A 651 7.75 -14.33 14.88
N THR A 652 7.00 -13.49 14.13
CA THR A 652 5.53 -13.40 14.21
C THR A 652 4.85 -14.74 13.94
N ASP A 653 5.33 -15.49 12.94
CA ASP A 653 4.86 -16.83 12.63
C ASP A 653 5.80 -17.84 13.31
N LEU A 654 5.49 -18.22 14.52
CA LEU A 654 6.31 -19.14 15.29
C LEU A 654 6.29 -20.54 14.65
N ARG A 655 7.46 -21.03 14.25
CA ARG A 655 7.62 -22.37 13.66
C ARG A 655 8.75 -23.13 14.33
N ALA A 656 8.51 -24.38 14.69
CA ALA A 656 9.56 -25.32 15.06
C ALA A 656 10.35 -25.74 13.82
N GLY A 657 11.66 -25.89 13.95
CA GLY A 657 12.51 -26.44 12.91
C GLY A 657 12.22 -27.91 12.67
N ASP A 658 12.26 -28.33 11.41
CA ASP A 658 12.14 -29.75 11.05
C ASP A 658 13.47 -30.49 11.33
N PHE A 659 13.40 -31.72 11.81
CA PHE A 659 14.57 -32.55 11.97
C PHE A 659 15.20 -32.79 10.59
N PHE A 660 16.50 -32.47 10.46
CA PHE A 660 17.21 -32.57 9.20
C PHE A 660 18.09 -33.83 9.18
N CYS A 661 19.02 -33.96 10.13
CA CYS A 661 19.89 -35.13 10.23
C CYS A 661 20.55 -35.25 11.62
N LYS A 662 21.12 -36.40 11.88
CA LYS A 662 22.02 -36.67 13.02
C LYS A 662 23.43 -36.98 12.51
N VAL A 663 24.43 -36.31 13.09
CA VAL A 663 25.84 -36.43 12.73
C VAL A 663 26.70 -36.69 13.96
N LYS A 664 27.89 -37.20 13.77
CA LYS A 664 28.78 -37.60 14.87
C LYS A 664 29.85 -36.55 15.19
N THR A 665 30.28 -35.81 14.19
CA THR A 665 31.42 -34.90 14.30
C THR A 665 31.02 -33.45 14.01
N GLU A 666 31.79 -32.51 14.53
CA GLU A 666 31.60 -31.07 14.23
C GLU A 666 31.86 -30.77 12.75
N GLN A 667 32.78 -31.49 12.10
CA GLN A 667 33.04 -31.33 10.68
C GLN A 667 31.78 -31.64 9.84
N GLU A 668 31.06 -32.69 10.17
CA GLU A 668 29.78 -33.03 9.53
C GLU A 668 28.71 -31.97 9.82
N VAL A 669 28.72 -31.36 11.02
CA VAL A 669 27.83 -30.21 11.31
C VAL A 669 28.12 -29.04 10.36
N PHE A 670 29.40 -28.70 10.12
CA PHE A 670 29.76 -27.64 9.17
C PHE A 670 29.31 -27.94 7.74
N GLU A 671 29.51 -29.19 7.30
CA GLU A 671 29.15 -29.62 5.94
C GLU A 671 27.64 -29.60 5.73
N MET A 672 26.86 -30.14 6.65
CA MET A 672 25.41 -30.15 6.55
C MET A 672 24.79 -28.74 6.69
N THR A 673 25.33 -27.91 7.59
CA THR A 673 24.93 -26.53 7.72
C THR A 673 25.22 -25.73 6.44
N GLY A 674 26.42 -25.92 5.87
CA GLY A 674 26.82 -25.27 4.62
C GLY A 674 25.95 -25.68 3.43
N ALA A 675 25.65 -26.98 3.32
CA ALA A 675 24.76 -27.51 2.28
C ALA A 675 23.34 -26.92 2.38
N PHE A 676 22.78 -26.87 3.60
CA PHE A 676 21.47 -26.24 3.80
C PHE A 676 21.50 -24.75 3.51
N MET A 677 22.52 -24.02 3.95
CA MET A 677 22.65 -22.58 3.65
C MET A 677 22.73 -22.33 2.15
N GLN A 678 23.48 -23.14 1.40
CA GLN A 678 23.58 -23.01 -0.05
C GLN A 678 22.25 -23.33 -0.72
N TYR A 679 21.58 -24.40 -0.32
CA TYR A 679 20.23 -24.72 -0.78
C TYR A 679 19.26 -23.56 -0.53
N TYR A 680 19.27 -22.96 0.67
CA TYR A 680 18.44 -21.80 1.01
C TYR A 680 18.76 -20.57 0.14
N ARG A 681 20.04 -20.31 -0.15
CA ARG A 681 20.49 -19.23 -1.03
C ARG A 681 19.99 -19.40 -2.47
N GLU A 682 19.94 -20.63 -2.95
CA GLU A 682 19.52 -20.96 -4.31
C GLU A 682 18.00 -20.99 -4.50
N THR A 683 17.26 -21.45 -3.50
CA THR A 683 15.83 -21.72 -3.64
C THR A 683 14.93 -20.62 -3.08
N ALA A 684 15.34 -19.88 -2.05
CA ALA A 684 14.51 -18.85 -1.45
C ALA A 684 14.50 -17.55 -2.27
N LYS A 685 13.38 -16.82 -2.23
CA LYS A 685 13.27 -15.49 -2.86
C LYS A 685 14.17 -14.50 -2.14
N TYR A 686 14.87 -13.65 -2.90
CA TYR A 686 15.74 -12.60 -2.37
C TYR A 686 14.96 -11.33 -2.03
#